data_41d761b6a3c49053ef8e1a40291896c9
#
_entry.id   41d761b6a3c49053ef8e1a40291896c9
#
_cell.length_a   1.000
_cell.length_b   1.000
_cell.length_c   1.000
_cell.angle_alpha   90.00
_cell.angle_beta   90.00
_cell.angle_gamma   90.00
#
_symmetry.space_group_name_H-M   'P 1'
#
loop_
_entity.id
_entity.type
_entity.pdbx_description
1 polymer ?
#
loop_
_entity_poly.entity_id
_entity_poly.type
_entity_poly.pdbx_seq_one_letter_code
_entity_poly.pdbx_strand_id
1 'polypeptide(L)'
;MSSPRVLVTDGETRACLAAVRGLAADGFEVTSAAPDGQVAAAHWSRGVSRRIRTPDPITDEQGFVAALVDVVAGGDVDVLMPGSDASLLDISRGRARLEPHVRIGLPAADAVWRSLDKVELTEAATRCGLTPPTTVVCQGIDAALGAAADLGYPVVVKPLRSVIETDQVRRRSGSMAAATPSELMEIVDRQGTEVLVQKRAAGALVSFGGVFADGRMLGEAVSRYGRTWQPSAGNASFSETIDGSPELRSRVSALLTDLGWEGLFELELIEREDGGWHAIDMNPRPYGSMALAIGAGCNLPALWCRHVLGEPVACTRATPGVRYRWTDADLRHGLWRLRTGDAAGAARTLSPHRHVVHAFARGSDPGPGVARMVEMATIAVGRARGARGGHAASTGSVPAVIIGAGPCGLAAAAHLRAYDVEARVFGEPLEFWSQRMPEGMLLRSRRRSSNIADPDRKLAIADYERSEGRALRSPTLTRDQFIDYGRWFARQVVPEIDNRRVSAVARSAGGFRLRLADGEELAASRLIVAAGLVPFMYCPEPFASLSASVMSHAYDHDTLAGLAGRRVAVIGSGQSALECAALLHENGAAVEVLARAAAVHWLPDDTAPVVTATGRDWRPSVPLPPTDVGGVVTGWAAAVPDVFRRLPARMQPGMAFRAIRPAGSGWLRGRLADVPISCGVEVAEAREHDGQVTLRLAHGSSRTVDHVLVGTGYRVDVRRYPFLEPGLAASIAVADGGYPVLGPGLESSVPGLHFMGAAAAHSFGPIMRFVVGTWYSAPAVARRVAGRRQPPISFAF
;
A
#
# COMPACT_ATOMS: atom_id res chain seq x y z
N MET A 1 8.27 24.56 -30.77
CA MET A 1 9.08 23.45 -30.26
C MET A 1 8.26 22.73 -29.21
N SER A 2 8.17 21.41 -29.21
CA SER A 2 7.51 20.65 -28.14
C SER A 2 8.28 20.81 -26.83
N SER A 3 7.58 20.87 -25.70
CA SER A 3 8.24 20.94 -24.37
C SER A 3 9.13 19.71 -24.18
N PRO A 4 10.36 19.85 -23.67
CA PRO A 4 11.24 18.72 -23.38
C PRO A 4 10.62 17.82 -22.29
N ARG A 5 10.78 16.50 -22.42
CA ARG A 5 10.13 15.48 -21.60
C ARG A 5 11.14 14.79 -20.68
N VAL A 6 10.87 14.80 -19.38
CA VAL A 6 11.78 14.24 -18.38
C VAL A 6 11.10 13.14 -17.59
N LEU A 7 11.77 12.00 -17.45
CA LEU A 7 11.39 10.93 -16.53
C LEU A 7 12.21 11.03 -15.24
N VAL A 8 11.55 11.24 -14.10
CA VAL A 8 12.18 11.27 -12.77
C VAL A 8 11.73 10.03 -11.98
N THR A 9 12.71 9.27 -11.45
CA THR A 9 12.43 8.08 -10.62
C THR A 9 12.19 8.42 -9.15
N ASP A 10 11.79 7.44 -8.33
CA ASP A 10 11.62 7.55 -6.87
C ASP A 10 10.59 8.60 -6.43
N GLY A 11 9.42 8.59 -7.08
CA GLY A 11 8.32 9.55 -6.87
C GLY A 11 7.75 9.60 -5.44
N GLU A 12 8.10 8.66 -4.58
CA GLU A 12 7.77 8.63 -3.16
C GLU A 12 8.66 9.59 -2.34
N THR A 13 9.81 10.01 -2.87
CA THR A 13 10.77 10.86 -2.15
C THR A 13 10.44 12.36 -2.27
N ARG A 14 10.81 13.13 -1.24
CA ARG A 14 10.69 14.60 -1.28
C ARG A 14 11.65 15.23 -2.29
N ALA A 15 12.76 14.57 -2.58
CA ALA A 15 13.74 14.98 -3.58
C ALA A 15 13.14 14.95 -4.99
N CYS A 16 12.50 13.83 -5.35
CA CYS A 16 11.78 13.71 -6.61
C CYS A 16 10.63 14.73 -6.72
N LEU A 17 9.84 14.93 -5.66
CA LEU A 17 8.79 15.94 -5.66
C LEU A 17 9.33 17.34 -5.93
N ALA A 18 10.50 17.69 -5.36
CA ALA A 18 11.14 18.97 -5.63
C ALA A 18 11.59 19.07 -7.09
N ALA A 19 12.22 18.02 -7.64
CA ALA A 19 12.62 17.93 -9.03
C ALA A 19 11.43 18.11 -9.98
N VAL A 20 10.36 17.35 -9.77
CA VAL A 20 9.11 17.44 -10.54
C VAL A 20 8.55 18.86 -10.57
N ARG A 21 8.46 19.51 -9.40
CA ARG A 21 7.96 20.88 -9.30
C ARG A 21 8.87 21.90 -9.98
N GLY A 22 10.19 21.73 -9.86
CA GLY A 22 11.19 22.60 -10.51
C GLY A 22 11.14 22.49 -12.02
N LEU A 23 11.14 21.26 -12.54
CA LEU A 23 11.06 20.97 -13.97
C LEU A 23 9.74 21.48 -14.58
N ALA A 24 8.60 21.17 -13.97
CA ALA A 24 7.30 21.64 -14.46
C ALA A 24 7.18 23.17 -14.46
N ALA A 25 7.77 23.87 -13.45
CA ALA A 25 7.79 25.32 -13.40
C ALA A 25 8.67 25.95 -14.49
N ASP A 26 9.64 25.21 -15.02
CA ASP A 26 10.55 25.62 -16.10
C ASP A 26 10.08 25.14 -17.49
N GLY A 27 8.86 24.61 -17.59
CA GLY A 27 8.21 24.24 -18.85
C GLY A 27 8.49 22.83 -19.36
N PHE A 28 9.10 21.96 -18.56
CA PHE A 28 9.27 20.54 -18.89
C PHE A 28 7.97 19.76 -18.71
N GLU A 29 7.76 18.78 -19.57
CA GLU A 29 6.73 17.75 -19.37
C GLU A 29 7.32 16.62 -18.53
N VAL A 30 6.75 16.37 -17.33
CA VAL A 30 7.36 15.48 -16.36
C VAL A 30 6.58 14.17 -16.20
N THR A 31 7.25 13.07 -16.48
CA THR A 31 6.85 11.72 -16.09
C THR A 31 7.49 11.37 -14.75
N SER A 32 6.71 10.87 -13.80
CA SER A 32 7.24 10.39 -12.51
C SER A 32 7.07 8.90 -12.37
N ALA A 33 8.17 8.18 -12.09
CA ALA A 33 8.17 6.76 -11.74
C ALA A 33 8.25 6.58 -10.22
N ALA A 34 7.55 5.58 -9.69
CA ALA A 34 7.62 5.23 -8.29
C ALA A 34 7.42 3.72 -8.08
N PRO A 35 8.02 3.13 -7.03
CA PRO A 35 7.85 1.73 -6.73
C PRO A 35 6.39 1.34 -6.48
N ASP A 36 6.04 0.12 -6.89
CA ASP A 36 4.74 -0.46 -6.60
C ASP A 36 4.49 -0.55 -5.09
N GLY A 37 3.23 -0.34 -4.69
CA GLY A 37 2.80 -0.45 -3.29
C GLY A 37 3.25 0.68 -2.37
N GLN A 38 4.02 1.68 -2.86
CA GLN A 38 4.43 2.85 -2.08
C GLN A 38 3.57 4.09 -2.38
N VAL A 39 3.34 4.93 -1.37
CA VAL A 39 2.69 6.24 -1.56
C VAL A 39 3.68 7.19 -2.21
N ALA A 40 3.48 7.50 -3.46
CA ALA A 40 4.32 8.42 -4.22
C ALA A 40 3.78 9.85 -4.12
N ALA A 41 4.37 10.69 -3.27
CA ALA A 41 3.93 12.07 -3.10
C ALA A 41 4.00 12.88 -4.41
N ALA A 42 5.00 12.64 -5.26
CA ALA A 42 5.13 13.29 -6.55
C ALA A 42 3.95 12.97 -7.49
N HIS A 43 3.37 11.77 -7.41
CA HIS A 43 2.21 11.39 -8.22
C HIS A 43 0.94 12.22 -7.93
N TRP A 44 0.91 12.94 -6.82
CA TRP A 44 -0.19 13.83 -6.44
C TRP A 44 0.06 15.29 -6.86
N SER A 45 1.25 15.57 -7.41
CA SER A 45 1.59 16.91 -7.90
C SER A 45 0.92 17.19 -9.25
N ARG A 46 0.49 18.45 -9.41
CA ARG A 46 0.01 18.99 -10.69
C ARG A 46 1.11 19.10 -11.73
N GLY A 47 2.38 19.08 -11.29
CA GLY A 47 3.55 19.13 -12.18
C GLY A 47 3.85 17.81 -12.88
N VAL A 48 3.12 16.72 -12.58
CA VAL A 48 3.29 15.42 -13.22
C VAL A 48 2.28 15.23 -14.34
N SER A 49 2.78 15.10 -15.56
CA SER A 49 1.97 14.82 -16.76
C SER A 49 1.63 13.33 -16.87
N ARG A 50 2.59 12.45 -16.59
CA ARG A 50 2.42 10.99 -16.66
C ARG A 50 2.96 10.31 -15.40
N ARG A 51 2.23 9.33 -14.90
CA ARG A 51 2.59 8.54 -13.70
C ARG A 51 2.82 7.11 -14.11
N ILE A 52 3.95 6.55 -13.69
CA ILE A 52 4.28 5.14 -13.96
C ILE A 52 4.63 4.42 -12.65
N ARG A 53 4.46 3.12 -12.66
CA ARG A 53 4.87 2.24 -11.58
C ARG A 53 6.00 1.35 -12.07
N THR A 54 6.97 1.12 -11.21
CA THR A 54 8.12 0.26 -11.48
C THR A 54 8.31 -0.72 -10.35
N PRO A 55 9.03 -1.83 -10.55
CA PRO A 55 9.62 -2.57 -9.45
C PRO A 55 10.47 -1.66 -8.55
N ASP A 56 10.64 -2.04 -7.28
CA ASP A 56 11.50 -1.30 -6.35
C ASP A 56 12.97 -1.59 -6.69
N PRO A 57 13.81 -0.57 -6.98
CA PRO A 57 15.23 -0.77 -7.31
C PRO A 57 16.03 -1.48 -6.21
N ILE A 58 15.54 -1.52 -4.96
CA ILE A 58 16.17 -2.26 -3.88
C ILE A 58 15.89 -3.75 -3.94
N THR A 59 14.70 -4.15 -4.39
CA THR A 59 14.30 -5.57 -4.36
C THR A 59 14.36 -6.25 -5.71
N ASP A 60 14.33 -5.49 -6.80
CA ASP A 60 14.34 -6.02 -8.17
C ASP A 60 15.01 -5.03 -9.14
N GLU A 61 16.35 -5.04 -9.14
CA GLU A 61 17.19 -4.20 -10.03
C GLU A 61 16.89 -4.45 -11.51
N GLN A 62 16.81 -5.73 -11.90
CA GLN A 62 16.62 -6.11 -13.31
C GLN A 62 15.24 -5.72 -13.82
N GLY A 63 14.20 -5.97 -13.01
CA GLY A 63 12.85 -5.55 -13.32
C GLY A 63 12.70 -4.04 -13.37
N PHE A 64 13.39 -3.31 -12.47
CA PHE A 64 13.39 -1.84 -12.48
C PHE A 64 13.99 -1.29 -13.78
N VAL A 65 15.18 -1.74 -14.18
CA VAL A 65 15.82 -1.31 -15.44
C VAL A 65 14.98 -1.71 -16.65
N ALA A 66 14.40 -2.93 -16.67
CA ALA A 66 13.54 -3.36 -17.76
C ALA A 66 12.30 -2.47 -17.91
N ALA A 67 11.63 -2.13 -16.79
CA ALA A 67 10.50 -1.23 -16.81
C ALA A 67 10.85 0.18 -17.31
N LEU A 68 12.04 0.69 -16.97
CA LEU A 68 12.51 1.98 -17.52
C LEU A 68 12.75 1.90 -19.02
N VAL A 69 13.39 0.82 -19.51
CA VAL A 69 13.61 0.60 -20.95
C VAL A 69 12.28 0.58 -21.71
N ASP A 70 11.28 -0.15 -21.21
CA ASP A 70 9.95 -0.21 -21.83
C ASP A 70 9.28 1.17 -21.93
N VAL A 71 9.49 2.02 -20.92
CA VAL A 71 8.94 3.39 -20.94
C VAL A 71 9.66 4.29 -21.93
N VAL A 72 11.00 4.23 -21.99
CA VAL A 72 11.78 5.16 -22.84
C VAL A 72 11.89 4.72 -24.30
N ALA A 73 11.72 3.42 -24.58
CA ALA A 73 11.71 2.88 -25.94
C ALA A 73 10.59 3.45 -26.81
N GLY A 74 9.50 3.94 -26.19
CA GLY A 74 8.42 4.63 -26.91
C GLY A 74 8.79 5.99 -27.49
N GLY A 75 10.00 6.52 -27.19
CA GLY A 75 10.47 7.81 -27.68
C GLY A 75 9.78 9.03 -27.03
N ASP A 76 9.06 8.82 -25.92
CA ASP A 76 8.29 9.86 -25.21
C ASP A 76 9.06 10.49 -24.05
N VAL A 77 10.36 10.27 -23.93
CA VAL A 77 11.23 10.78 -22.87
C VAL A 77 12.55 11.24 -23.48
N ASP A 78 12.95 12.46 -23.17
CA ASP A 78 14.19 13.06 -23.69
C ASP A 78 15.35 12.94 -22.68
N VAL A 79 15.03 13.02 -21.35
CA VAL A 79 16.01 12.90 -20.26
C VAL A 79 15.49 11.97 -19.15
N LEU A 80 16.34 11.10 -18.63
CA LEU A 80 16.10 10.26 -17.46
C LEU A 80 16.91 10.77 -16.26
N MET A 81 16.23 11.08 -15.16
CA MET A 81 16.83 11.58 -13.92
C MET A 81 16.63 10.58 -12.78
N PRO A 82 17.69 10.00 -12.17
CA PRO A 82 17.58 9.15 -10.99
C PRO A 82 17.23 9.96 -9.75
N GLY A 83 16.35 9.45 -8.89
CA GLY A 83 15.89 10.12 -7.66
C GLY A 83 16.49 9.57 -6.37
N SER A 84 17.24 8.46 -6.41
CA SER A 84 17.89 7.81 -5.26
C SER A 84 19.22 7.17 -5.64
N ASP A 85 20.03 6.78 -4.62
CA ASP A 85 21.31 6.08 -4.83
C ASP A 85 21.10 4.72 -5.51
N ALA A 86 20.01 4.02 -5.18
CA ALA A 86 19.69 2.74 -5.82
C ALA A 86 19.37 2.91 -7.30
N SER A 87 18.46 3.85 -7.62
CA SER A 87 18.11 4.15 -9.01
C SER A 87 19.31 4.67 -9.82
N LEU A 88 20.18 5.47 -9.18
CA LEU A 88 21.41 5.97 -9.79
C LEU A 88 22.33 4.81 -10.19
N LEU A 89 22.58 3.86 -9.28
CA LEU A 89 23.39 2.67 -9.52
C LEU A 89 22.79 1.80 -10.64
N ASP A 90 21.48 1.53 -10.57
CA ASP A 90 20.81 0.64 -11.52
C ASP A 90 20.75 1.26 -12.93
N ILE A 91 20.50 2.57 -13.03
CA ILE A 91 20.54 3.29 -14.29
C ILE A 91 21.97 3.31 -14.84
N SER A 92 22.98 3.51 -13.99
CA SER A 92 24.39 3.48 -14.39
C SER A 92 24.80 2.09 -14.92
N ARG A 93 24.38 1.01 -14.25
CA ARG A 93 24.62 -0.38 -14.69
C ARG A 93 23.83 -0.73 -15.95
N GLY A 94 22.58 -0.26 -16.05
CA GLY A 94 21.69 -0.46 -17.20
C GLY A 94 21.95 0.46 -18.39
N ARG A 95 22.99 1.30 -18.35
CA ARG A 95 23.31 2.35 -19.31
C ARG A 95 23.21 1.89 -20.77
N ALA A 96 23.86 0.78 -21.12
CA ALA A 96 23.86 0.24 -22.47
C ALA A 96 22.47 -0.08 -23.06
N ARG A 97 21.47 -0.31 -22.18
CA ARG A 97 20.09 -0.57 -22.57
C ARG A 97 19.24 0.71 -22.66
N LEU A 98 19.64 1.76 -21.92
CA LEU A 98 18.86 3.01 -21.78
C LEU A 98 19.32 4.11 -22.76
N GLU A 99 20.63 4.30 -22.93
CA GLU A 99 21.18 5.37 -23.77
C GLU A 99 20.77 5.37 -25.26
N PRO A 100 20.43 4.20 -25.87
CA PRO A 100 19.87 4.22 -27.22
C PRO A 100 18.52 4.93 -27.33
N HIS A 101 17.81 5.12 -26.21
CA HIS A 101 16.45 5.65 -26.18
C HIS A 101 16.29 6.99 -25.46
N VAL A 102 17.21 7.31 -24.52
CA VAL A 102 17.07 8.48 -23.64
C VAL A 102 18.43 8.99 -23.18
N ARG A 103 18.56 10.31 -22.97
CA ARG A 103 19.76 10.88 -22.37
C ARG A 103 19.70 10.67 -20.85
N ILE A 104 20.72 10.02 -20.27
CA ILE A 104 20.75 9.74 -18.84
C ILE A 104 21.61 10.76 -18.06
N GLY A 105 22.41 11.58 -18.76
CA GLY A 105 23.15 12.68 -18.14
C GLY A 105 24.06 12.30 -16.97
N LEU A 106 24.52 11.07 -16.88
CA LEU A 106 25.44 10.62 -15.84
C LEU A 106 26.86 10.51 -16.34
N PRO A 107 27.87 10.77 -15.47
CA PRO A 107 29.27 10.55 -15.81
C PRO A 107 29.57 9.05 -15.99
N ALA A 108 30.80 8.70 -16.30
CA ALA A 108 31.23 7.30 -16.40
C ALA A 108 30.91 6.48 -15.14
N ALA A 109 30.71 5.16 -15.29
CA ALA A 109 30.25 4.31 -14.19
C ALA A 109 31.18 4.29 -12.98
N ASP A 110 32.49 4.39 -13.20
CA ASP A 110 33.49 4.50 -12.14
C ASP A 110 33.36 5.80 -11.33
N ALA A 111 33.07 6.92 -11.98
CA ALA A 111 32.82 8.18 -11.31
C ALA A 111 31.55 8.12 -10.45
N VAL A 112 30.48 7.45 -10.92
CA VAL A 112 29.29 7.17 -10.12
C VAL A 112 29.65 6.34 -8.88
N TRP A 113 30.45 5.27 -9.04
CA TRP A 113 30.89 4.43 -7.95
C TRP A 113 31.72 5.20 -6.91
N ARG A 114 32.74 5.94 -7.35
CA ARG A 114 33.60 6.75 -6.49
C ARG A 114 32.82 7.78 -5.69
N SER A 115 31.82 8.39 -6.30
CA SER A 115 30.98 9.40 -5.68
C SER A 115 30.03 8.84 -4.60
N LEU A 116 29.71 7.56 -4.65
CA LEU A 116 28.87 6.86 -3.66
C LEU A 116 29.70 6.15 -2.58
N ASP A 117 31.00 5.96 -2.81
CA ASP A 117 31.89 5.30 -1.85
C ASP A 117 32.45 6.31 -0.84
N LYS A 118 32.17 6.07 0.44
CA LYS A 118 32.56 7.01 1.51
C LYS A 118 34.05 6.97 1.85
N VAL A 119 34.76 5.91 1.49
CA VAL A 119 36.23 5.83 1.62
C VAL A 119 36.84 6.73 0.55
N GLU A 120 36.46 6.56 -0.71
CA GLU A 120 36.90 7.39 -1.82
C GLU A 120 36.59 8.87 -1.58
N LEU A 121 35.38 9.17 -1.12
CA LEU A 121 34.99 10.55 -0.76
C LEU A 121 35.92 11.13 0.33
N THR A 122 36.23 10.35 1.38
CA THR A 122 37.10 10.75 2.48
C THR A 122 38.53 11.10 1.97
N GLU A 123 39.05 10.26 1.11
CA GLU A 123 40.38 10.45 0.51
C GLU A 123 40.42 11.67 -0.45
N ALA A 124 39.46 11.72 -1.37
CA ALA A 124 39.33 12.82 -2.32
C ALA A 124 39.15 14.18 -1.61
N ALA A 125 38.28 14.22 -0.59
CA ALA A 125 38.04 15.40 0.21
C ALA A 125 39.32 15.88 0.94
N THR A 126 40.15 14.95 1.41
CA THR A 126 41.43 15.26 2.06
C THR A 126 42.37 15.90 1.06
N ARG A 127 42.51 15.36 -0.17
CA ARG A 127 43.33 15.93 -1.23
C ARG A 127 42.89 17.34 -1.63
N CYS A 128 41.60 17.63 -1.52
CA CYS A 128 41.01 18.92 -1.90
C CYS A 128 40.92 19.93 -0.73
N GLY A 129 41.46 19.62 0.43
CA GLY A 129 41.46 20.50 1.62
C GLY A 129 40.11 20.61 2.34
N LEU A 130 39.21 19.65 2.11
CA LEU A 130 37.95 19.46 2.84
C LEU A 130 38.10 18.31 3.86
N THR A 131 39.11 18.41 4.71
CA THR A 131 39.60 17.33 5.59
C THR A 131 38.45 16.67 6.38
N PRO A 132 38.08 15.41 6.12
CA PRO A 132 37.00 14.74 6.83
C PRO A 132 37.31 14.57 8.34
N PRO A 133 36.32 14.34 9.21
CA PRO A 133 36.59 13.91 10.56
C PRO A 133 37.35 12.58 10.57
N THR A 134 38.19 12.35 11.59
CA THR A 134 38.95 11.09 11.72
C THR A 134 38.03 9.89 11.58
N THR A 135 38.33 9.05 10.59
CA THR A 135 37.48 7.92 10.17
C THR A 135 38.33 6.66 10.08
N VAL A 136 37.83 5.55 10.60
CA VAL A 136 38.47 4.23 10.57
C VAL A 136 37.55 3.25 9.87
N VAL A 137 38.07 2.51 8.88
CA VAL A 137 37.38 1.37 8.27
C VAL A 137 37.50 0.17 9.22
N CYS A 138 36.39 -0.43 9.60
CA CYS A 138 36.35 -1.51 10.56
C CYS A 138 35.68 -2.75 9.96
N GLN A 139 36.32 -3.92 10.16
CA GLN A 139 35.80 -5.22 9.81
C GLN A 139 35.33 -5.94 11.08
N GLY A 140 34.02 -6.02 11.26
CA GLY A 140 33.40 -6.68 12.42
C GLY A 140 33.30 -5.80 13.67
N ILE A 141 32.63 -6.37 14.68
CA ILE A 141 32.25 -5.67 15.92
C ILE A 141 33.50 -5.31 16.75
N ASP A 142 34.47 -6.23 16.88
CA ASP A 142 35.66 -6.01 17.74
C ASP A 142 36.54 -4.86 17.20
N ALA A 143 36.76 -4.81 15.89
CA ALA A 143 37.48 -3.72 15.24
C ALA A 143 36.75 -2.38 15.41
N ALA A 144 35.42 -2.38 15.31
CA ALA A 144 34.61 -1.16 15.49
C ALA A 144 34.64 -0.67 16.94
N LEU A 145 34.62 -1.57 17.94
CA LEU A 145 34.73 -1.25 19.35
C LEU A 145 36.12 -0.66 19.70
N GLY A 146 37.19 -1.26 19.14
CA GLY A 146 38.53 -0.76 19.30
C GLY A 146 38.69 0.66 18.74
N ALA A 147 38.28 0.86 17.48
CA ALA A 147 38.32 2.17 16.83
C ALA A 147 37.50 3.23 17.58
N ALA A 148 36.31 2.87 18.09
CA ALA A 148 35.49 3.79 18.85
C ALA A 148 36.08 4.15 20.23
N ALA A 149 36.80 3.21 20.87
CA ALA A 149 37.51 3.50 22.12
C ALA A 149 38.64 4.51 21.88
N ASP A 150 39.40 4.37 20.80
CA ASP A 150 40.51 5.29 20.45
C ASP A 150 39.98 6.68 20.01
N LEU A 151 38.86 6.74 19.28
CA LEU A 151 38.26 8.00 18.81
C LEU A 151 37.51 8.75 19.91
N GLY A 152 37.05 8.04 20.96
CA GLY A 152 36.20 8.55 22.03
C GLY A 152 34.71 8.69 21.63
N TYR A 153 33.84 8.17 22.49
CA TYR A 153 32.38 8.33 22.31
C TYR A 153 31.89 9.76 22.53
N PRO A 154 30.84 10.22 21.84
CA PRO A 154 30.07 9.49 20.81
C PRO A 154 30.77 9.44 19.46
N VAL A 155 30.55 8.36 18.72
CA VAL A 155 31.04 8.16 17.35
C VAL A 155 29.85 8.12 16.35
N VAL A 156 30.15 8.30 15.05
CA VAL A 156 29.18 8.09 13.97
C VAL A 156 29.59 6.84 13.19
N VAL A 157 28.68 5.93 13.06
CA VAL A 157 28.86 4.67 12.28
C VAL A 157 28.16 4.84 10.94
N LYS A 158 28.88 4.54 9.85
CA LYS A 158 28.38 4.66 8.48
C LYS A 158 28.64 3.38 7.72
N PRO A 159 27.71 2.93 6.86
CA PRO A 159 28.06 1.93 5.86
C PRO A 159 29.03 2.56 4.85
N LEU A 160 29.83 1.76 4.17
CA LEU A 160 30.74 2.24 3.12
C LEU A 160 29.95 2.88 1.97
N ARG A 161 28.75 2.38 1.69
CA ARG A 161 27.81 2.89 0.68
C ARG A 161 26.39 2.93 1.22
N SER A 162 25.58 3.85 0.74
CA SER A 162 24.16 3.98 1.15
C SER A 162 23.30 2.81 0.70
N VAL A 163 23.72 2.07 -0.34
CA VAL A 163 23.12 0.80 -0.78
C VAL A 163 24.11 -0.30 -0.42
N ILE A 164 23.71 -1.17 0.50
CA ILE A 164 24.48 -2.36 0.89
C ILE A 164 24.01 -3.53 0.03
N GLU A 165 24.95 -4.17 -0.64
CA GLU A 165 24.72 -5.35 -1.48
C GLU A 165 25.52 -6.53 -0.94
N THR A 166 24.83 -7.64 -0.69
CA THR A 166 25.41 -8.94 -0.37
C THR A 166 24.75 -9.99 -1.24
N ASP A 167 25.29 -11.20 -1.32
CA ASP A 167 24.72 -12.30 -2.11
C ASP A 167 23.26 -12.63 -1.79
N GLN A 168 22.78 -12.23 -0.62
CA GLN A 168 21.42 -12.55 -0.14
C GLN A 168 20.51 -11.34 0.06
N VAL A 169 21.07 -10.12 0.23
CA VAL A 169 20.26 -8.95 0.63
C VAL A 169 20.81 -7.68 0.01
N ARG A 170 19.90 -6.93 -0.64
CA ARG A 170 20.14 -5.53 -1.04
C ARG A 170 19.27 -4.61 -0.20
N ARG A 171 19.85 -3.60 0.43
CA ARG A 171 19.11 -2.69 1.34
C ARG A 171 19.72 -1.31 1.43
N ARG A 172 18.91 -0.31 1.76
CA ARG A 172 19.39 1.04 2.09
C ARG A 172 19.85 1.10 3.54
N SER A 173 20.97 1.77 3.77
CA SER A 173 21.50 2.05 5.11
C SER A 173 22.03 3.48 5.18
N GLY A 174 21.96 4.10 6.36
CA GLY A 174 22.39 5.45 6.60
C GLY A 174 23.31 5.57 7.79
N SER A 175 23.85 6.76 8.02
CA SER A 175 24.70 7.08 9.17
C SER A 175 23.91 7.06 10.48
N MET A 176 24.50 6.51 11.54
CA MET A 176 23.92 6.43 12.88
C MET A 176 24.94 6.83 13.93
N ALA A 177 24.52 7.56 14.97
CA ALA A 177 25.39 7.90 16.09
C ALA A 177 25.30 6.82 17.17
N ALA A 178 26.46 6.46 17.76
CA ALA A 178 26.57 5.59 18.93
C ALA A 178 27.21 6.39 20.08
N ALA A 179 26.50 6.50 21.20
CA ALA A 179 27.00 7.13 22.43
C ALA A 179 27.65 6.13 23.38
N THR A 180 27.38 4.83 23.20
CA THR A 180 27.88 3.75 24.05
C THR A 180 28.36 2.57 23.23
N PRO A 181 29.23 1.68 23.80
CA PRO A 181 29.62 0.43 23.15
C PRO A 181 28.41 -0.47 22.74
N SER A 182 27.39 -0.55 23.59
CA SER A 182 26.20 -1.36 23.32
C SER A 182 25.42 -0.83 22.12
N GLU A 183 25.25 0.48 21.97
CA GLU A 183 24.63 1.09 20.79
C GLU A 183 25.45 0.85 19.53
N LEU A 184 26.80 0.90 19.65
CA LEU A 184 27.70 0.61 18.53
C LEU A 184 27.52 -0.83 18.05
N MET A 185 27.49 -1.80 18.95
CA MET A 185 27.28 -3.22 18.61
C MET A 185 25.97 -3.44 17.86
N GLU A 186 24.86 -2.86 18.36
CA GLU A 186 23.55 -2.93 17.69
C GLU A 186 23.55 -2.28 16.30
N ILE A 187 24.33 -1.22 16.10
CA ILE A 187 24.43 -0.54 14.80
C ILE A 187 25.24 -1.38 13.83
N VAL A 188 26.38 -1.91 14.25
CA VAL A 188 27.25 -2.77 13.42
C VAL A 188 26.50 -4.05 13.01
N ASP A 189 25.80 -4.70 13.94
CA ASP A 189 24.97 -5.87 13.63
C ASP A 189 23.91 -5.57 12.56
N ARG A 190 23.30 -4.39 12.63
CA ARG A 190 22.32 -3.95 11.64
C ARG A 190 22.93 -3.50 10.32
N GLN A 191 24.14 -2.93 10.29
CA GLN A 191 24.75 -2.40 9.07
C GLN A 191 25.56 -3.42 8.30
N GLY A 192 26.00 -4.49 8.94
CA GLY A 192 26.86 -5.54 8.37
C GLY A 192 28.28 -5.45 8.93
N THR A 193 29.12 -6.37 8.50
CA THR A 193 30.47 -6.57 9.08
C THR A 193 31.49 -5.49 8.69
N GLU A 194 31.23 -4.71 7.63
CA GLU A 194 32.13 -3.68 7.17
C GLU A 194 31.48 -2.29 7.33
N VAL A 195 32.07 -1.46 8.20
CA VAL A 195 31.54 -0.15 8.57
C VAL A 195 32.67 0.88 8.72
N LEU A 196 32.31 2.16 8.58
CA LEU A 196 33.14 3.29 8.93
C LEU A 196 32.77 3.75 10.34
N VAL A 197 33.73 3.81 11.24
CA VAL A 197 33.61 4.47 12.54
C VAL A 197 34.32 5.82 12.46
N GLN A 198 33.54 6.88 12.63
CA GLN A 198 33.98 8.25 12.46
C GLN A 198 33.86 9.04 13.76
N LYS A 199 34.89 9.82 14.09
CA LYS A 199 34.83 10.76 15.21
C LYS A 199 33.72 11.76 14.98
N ARG A 200 32.88 11.99 15.98
CA ARG A 200 31.86 13.02 15.90
C ARG A 200 32.51 14.40 15.92
N ALA A 201 32.38 15.15 14.84
CA ALA A 201 32.91 16.51 14.73
C ALA A 201 31.90 17.53 15.30
N ALA A 202 32.45 18.57 15.93
CA ALA A 202 31.69 19.75 16.35
C ALA A 202 31.66 20.79 15.22
N GLY A 203 30.59 21.56 15.11
CA GLY A 203 30.45 22.62 14.12
C GLY A 203 29.05 22.75 13.56
N ALA A 204 28.84 23.68 12.66
CA ALA A 204 27.58 23.92 12.00
C ALA A 204 27.45 23.02 10.76
N LEU A 205 26.33 22.31 10.63
CA LEU A 205 26.05 21.55 9.41
C LEU A 205 25.71 22.48 8.25
N VAL A 206 26.39 22.29 7.14
CA VAL A 206 26.25 23.06 5.89
C VAL A 206 26.01 22.06 4.74
N SER A 207 25.11 22.39 3.86
CA SER A 207 24.88 21.67 2.60
C SER A 207 25.30 22.55 1.45
N PHE A 208 26.12 22.03 0.56
CA PHE A 208 26.46 22.64 -0.73
C PHE A 208 25.81 21.83 -1.83
N GLY A 209 24.65 22.28 -2.31
CA GLY A 209 23.95 21.68 -3.45
C GLY A 209 24.32 22.39 -4.75
N GLY A 210 24.44 21.65 -5.84
CA GLY A 210 24.78 22.25 -7.12
C GLY A 210 24.57 21.35 -8.33
N VAL A 211 24.93 21.95 -9.48
CA VAL A 211 25.11 21.26 -10.75
C VAL A 211 26.53 21.59 -11.24
N PHE A 212 27.34 20.56 -11.43
CA PHE A 212 28.70 20.68 -11.92
C PHE A 212 28.83 19.94 -13.25
N ALA A 213 29.33 20.61 -14.25
CA ALA A 213 29.57 20.04 -15.57
C ALA A 213 30.61 20.86 -16.35
N ASP A 214 31.32 20.26 -17.28
CA ASP A 214 32.36 20.86 -18.08
C ASP A 214 33.43 21.61 -17.21
N GLY A 215 33.79 21.04 -16.07
CA GLY A 215 34.76 21.63 -15.13
C GLY A 215 34.28 22.89 -14.40
N ARG A 216 32.98 23.24 -14.43
CA ARG A 216 32.44 24.47 -13.85
C ARG A 216 31.13 24.25 -13.10
N MET A 217 30.87 25.13 -12.15
CA MET A 217 29.59 25.14 -11.41
C MET A 217 28.53 25.88 -12.26
N LEU A 218 27.47 25.14 -12.69
CA LEU A 218 26.34 25.71 -13.44
C LEU A 218 25.25 26.24 -12.50
N GLY A 219 25.12 25.67 -11.32
CA GLY A 219 24.21 26.14 -10.29
C GLY A 219 24.74 25.83 -8.90
N GLU A 220 24.52 26.73 -7.93
CA GLU A 220 24.90 26.50 -6.55
C GLU A 220 23.87 27.03 -5.55
N ALA A 221 23.68 26.27 -4.49
CA ALA A 221 22.86 26.64 -3.35
C ALA A 221 23.50 26.14 -2.05
N VAL A 222 24.07 27.08 -1.28
CA VAL A 222 24.66 26.77 0.01
C VAL A 222 23.64 27.06 1.10
N SER A 223 23.49 26.13 2.04
CA SER A 223 22.53 26.28 3.17
C SER A 223 23.09 25.78 4.49
N ARG A 224 22.68 26.41 5.57
CA ARG A 224 23.02 26.00 6.93
C ARG A 224 21.83 25.30 7.54
N TYR A 225 22.07 24.14 8.17
CA TYR A 225 21.04 23.39 8.88
C TYR A 225 20.77 24.02 10.25
N GLY A 226 19.57 24.50 10.44
CA GLY A 226 19.13 24.96 11.76
C GLY A 226 18.65 23.80 12.63
N ARG A 227 18.12 22.74 12.02
CA ARG A 227 17.66 21.53 12.72
C ARG A 227 17.71 20.31 11.81
N THR A 228 17.96 19.15 12.44
CA THR A 228 17.95 17.85 11.77
C THR A 228 16.91 16.92 12.39
N TRP A 229 16.46 15.96 11.63
CA TRP A 229 15.73 14.79 12.12
C TRP A 229 16.37 13.53 11.53
N GLN A 230 16.99 12.70 12.33
CA GLN A 230 17.15 12.54 13.78
C GLN A 230 18.13 13.59 14.35
N PRO A 231 17.98 14.00 15.64
CA PRO A 231 18.77 15.11 16.20
C PRO A 231 20.29 14.91 16.25
N SER A 232 20.75 13.66 16.34
CA SER A 232 22.17 13.34 16.50
C SER A 232 22.91 13.07 15.19
N ALA A 233 22.19 12.60 14.14
CA ALA A 233 22.72 12.36 12.81
C ALA A 233 21.54 12.16 11.84
N GLY A 234 21.09 13.19 11.14
CA GLY A 234 19.90 13.10 10.30
C GLY A 234 19.79 14.21 9.28
N ASN A 235 18.80 14.06 8.41
CA ASN A 235 18.51 15.00 7.35
C ASN A 235 18.00 16.36 7.88
N ALA A 236 18.23 17.43 7.13
CA ALA A 236 17.70 18.75 7.43
C ALA A 236 16.18 18.75 7.59
N SER A 237 15.68 19.18 8.73
CA SER A 237 14.25 19.46 8.96
C SER A 237 13.95 20.96 8.83
N PHE A 238 14.95 21.80 9.11
CA PHE A 238 14.92 23.24 8.90
C PHE A 238 16.31 23.72 8.46
N SER A 239 16.37 24.49 7.38
CA SER A 239 17.60 25.08 6.87
C SER A 239 17.34 26.46 6.25
N GLU A 240 18.40 27.25 6.10
CA GLU A 240 18.36 28.58 5.53
C GLU A 240 19.52 28.74 4.52
N THR A 241 19.26 29.29 3.34
CA THR A 241 20.31 29.57 2.38
C THR A 241 21.26 30.66 2.90
N ILE A 242 22.55 30.47 2.64
CA ILE A 242 23.62 31.38 3.00
C ILE A 242 24.52 31.66 1.79
N ASP A 243 25.32 32.67 1.86
CA ASP A 243 26.36 32.90 0.84
C ASP A 243 27.44 31.82 0.95
N GLY A 244 27.78 31.21 -0.19
CA GLY A 244 28.93 30.32 -0.28
C GLY A 244 30.24 31.13 -0.45
N SER A 245 31.26 30.82 0.37
CA SER A 245 32.57 31.46 0.20
C SER A 245 33.24 31.05 -1.13
N PRO A 246 33.99 31.92 -1.78
CA PRO A 246 34.77 31.57 -2.97
C PRO A 246 35.73 30.41 -2.74
N GLU A 247 36.32 30.34 -1.55
CA GLU A 247 37.22 29.25 -1.15
C GLU A 247 36.49 27.90 -1.08
N LEU A 248 35.35 27.83 -0.41
CA LEU A 248 34.52 26.61 -0.35
C LEU A 248 34.14 26.13 -1.76
N ARG A 249 33.71 27.06 -2.62
CA ARG A 249 33.38 26.74 -4.02
C ARG A 249 34.55 26.14 -4.78
N SER A 250 35.74 26.72 -4.63
CA SER A 250 36.95 26.23 -5.27
C SER A 250 37.29 24.80 -4.83
N ARG A 251 37.23 24.54 -3.51
CA ARG A 251 37.50 23.20 -2.93
C ARG A 251 36.46 22.17 -3.34
N VAL A 252 35.17 22.55 -3.38
CA VAL A 252 34.09 21.66 -3.85
C VAL A 252 34.27 21.35 -5.34
N SER A 253 34.61 22.35 -6.17
CA SER A 253 34.88 22.12 -7.60
C SER A 253 36.08 21.18 -7.81
N ALA A 254 37.13 21.35 -7.03
CA ALA A 254 38.30 20.46 -7.06
C ALA A 254 37.93 19.02 -6.67
N LEU A 255 37.12 18.84 -5.63
CA LEU A 255 36.63 17.54 -5.20
C LEU A 255 35.78 16.83 -6.28
N LEU A 256 34.87 17.56 -6.93
CA LEU A 256 34.03 16.99 -8.00
C LEU A 256 34.87 16.58 -9.21
N THR A 257 35.88 17.41 -9.55
CA THR A 257 36.86 17.09 -10.61
C THR A 257 37.70 15.87 -10.26
N ASP A 258 38.18 15.74 -9.02
CA ASP A 258 38.95 14.59 -8.55
C ASP A 258 38.14 13.29 -8.56
N LEU A 259 36.83 13.36 -8.19
CA LEU A 259 35.92 12.23 -8.28
C LEU A 259 35.46 11.91 -9.71
N GLY A 260 35.69 12.80 -10.67
CA GLY A 260 35.17 12.71 -12.03
C GLY A 260 33.66 12.91 -12.11
N TRP A 261 33.05 13.56 -11.11
CA TRP A 261 31.61 13.76 -11.05
C TRP A 261 31.16 14.91 -11.95
N GLU A 262 30.18 14.63 -12.78
CA GLU A 262 29.38 15.63 -13.51
C GLU A 262 27.91 15.38 -13.27
N GLY A 263 27.15 16.40 -12.92
CA GLY A 263 25.73 16.31 -12.66
C GLY A 263 25.26 17.09 -11.45
N LEU A 264 24.05 16.77 -11.04
CA LEU A 264 23.41 17.30 -9.85
C LEU A 264 23.98 16.59 -8.60
N PHE A 265 24.30 17.37 -7.56
CA PHE A 265 24.87 16.83 -6.33
C PHE A 265 24.48 17.66 -5.11
N GLU A 266 24.64 17.06 -3.92
CA GLU A 266 24.70 17.72 -2.62
C GLU A 266 25.92 17.18 -1.86
N LEU A 267 26.78 18.07 -1.36
CA LEU A 267 27.87 17.77 -0.45
C LEU A 267 27.50 18.26 0.96
N GLU A 268 27.42 17.34 1.92
CA GLU A 268 27.21 17.68 3.33
C GLU A 268 28.54 17.95 4.03
N LEU A 269 28.60 19.05 4.75
CA LEU A 269 29.81 19.60 5.37
C LEU A 269 29.54 19.96 6.83
N ILE A 270 30.61 19.96 7.64
CA ILE A 270 30.62 20.60 8.96
C ILE A 270 31.58 21.78 8.89
N GLU A 271 31.05 22.99 9.10
CA GLU A 271 31.83 24.20 9.24
C GLU A 271 32.48 24.21 10.61
N ARG A 272 33.81 24.28 10.64
CA ARG A 272 34.61 24.27 11.86
C ARG A 272 34.72 25.68 12.46
N GLU A 273 35.08 25.75 13.73
CA GLU A 273 35.31 27.04 14.43
C GLU A 273 36.48 27.83 13.88
N ASP A 274 37.47 27.15 13.28
CA ASP A 274 38.63 27.75 12.62
C ASP A 274 38.37 28.20 11.17
N GLY A 275 37.11 28.08 10.70
CA GLY A 275 36.69 28.48 9.35
C GLY A 275 36.95 27.43 8.27
N GLY A 276 37.51 26.25 8.63
CA GLY A 276 37.65 25.12 7.71
C GLY A 276 36.37 24.30 7.58
N TRP A 277 36.35 23.28 6.69
CA TRP A 277 35.23 22.41 6.44
C TRP A 277 35.63 20.95 6.50
N HIS A 278 34.79 20.16 7.14
CA HIS A 278 34.80 18.69 7.07
C HIS A 278 33.75 18.18 6.07
N ALA A 279 34.19 17.55 4.99
CA ALA A 279 33.22 16.78 4.14
C ALA A 279 32.77 15.52 4.87
N ILE A 280 31.46 15.30 4.93
CA ILE A 280 30.89 14.17 5.70
C ILE A 280 30.06 13.21 4.86
N ASP A 281 29.40 13.66 3.80
CA ASP A 281 28.61 12.81 2.89
C ASP A 281 28.39 13.51 1.55
N MET A 282 28.19 12.72 0.48
CA MET A 282 27.83 13.20 -0.84
C MET A 282 26.59 12.49 -1.36
N ASN A 283 25.64 13.25 -1.88
CA ASN A 283 24.45 12.79 -2.55
C ASN A 283 24.54 13.17 -4.04
N PRO A 284 25.04 12.29 -4.92
CA PRO A 284 25.23 12.59 -6.35
C PRO A 284 23.93 12.45 -7.16
N ARG A 285 22.88 13.12 -6.73
CA ARG A 285 21.51 13.05 -7.23
C ARG A 285 20.61 14.13 -6.63
N PRO A 286 19.31 14.24 -7.03
CA PRO A 286 18.34 15.04 -6.30
C PRO A 286 18.34 14.71 -4.80
N TYR A 287 18.33 15.73 -3.96
CA TYR A 287 18.51 15.60 -2.51
C TYR A 287 17.34 16.17 -1.71
N GLY A 288 17.25 15.80 -0.45
CA GLY A 288 16.05 16.01 0.36
C GLY A 288 15.65 17.47 0.60
N SER A 289 16.60 18.40 0.62
CA SER A 289 16.40 19.85 0.80
C SER A 289 16.39 20.65 -0.51
N MET A 290 16.46 20.02 -1.67
CA MET A 290 16.56 20.68 -2.99
C MET A 290 15.42 21.69 -3.27
N ALA A 291 14.24 21.49 -2.66
CA ALA A 291 13.16 22.48 -2.74
C ALA A 291 13.60 23.87 -2.25
N LEU A 292 14.57 23.94 -1.32
CA LEU A 292 15.16 25.21 -0.86
C LEU A 292 15.92 25.94 -1.98
N ALA A 293 16.77 25.22 -2.71
CA ALA A 293 17.52 25.78 -3.84
C ALA A 293 16.57 26.37 -4.90
N ILE A 294 15.54 25.59 -5.27
CA ILE A 294 14.51 26.02 -6.23
C ILE A 294 13.76 27.25 -5.72
N GLY A 295 13.36 27.26 -4.46
CA GLY A 295 12.65 28.37 -3.82
C GLY A 295 13.52 29.62 -3.66
N ALA A 296 14.85 29.46 -3.62
CA ALA A 296 15.83 30.52 -3.59
C ALA A 296 16.27 31.02 -5.00
N GLY A 297 15.58 30.56 -6.05
CA GLY A 297 15.84 31.02 -7.43
C GLY A 297 16.85 30.19 -8.20
N CYS A 298 17.42 29.11 -7.61
CA CYS A 298 18.37 28.22 -8.29
C CYS A 298 17.67 26.87 -8.60
N ASN A 299 17.10 26.74 -9.80
CA ASN A 299 16.38 25.56 -10.25
C ASN A 299 17.34 24.47 -10.76
N LEU A 300 18.05 23.82 -9.84
CA LEU A 300 19.10 22.86 -10.15
C LEU A 300 18.63 21.71 -11.10
N PRO A 301 17.46 21.07 -10.92
CA PRO A 301 17.02 20.02 -11.85
C PRO A 301 16.79 20.55 -13.28
N ALA A 302 16.26 21.75 -13.44
CA ALA A 302 16.07 22.33 -14.76
C ALA A 302 17.41 22.72 -15.42
N LEU A 303 18.33 23.33 -14.67
CA LEU A 303 19.69 23.65 -15.15
C LEU A 303 20.38 22.37 -15.66
N TRP A 304 20.28 21.26 -14.89
CA TRP A 304 20.87 20.00 -15.28
C TRP A 304 20.23 19.42 -16.55
N CYS A 305 18.90 19.35 -16.63
CA CYS A 305 18.21 18.81 -17.80
C CYS A 305 18.49 19.63 -19.06
N ARG A 306 18.55 20.98 -18.97
CA ARG A 306 18.92 21.86 -20.10
C ARG A 306 20.32 21.59 -20.57
N HIS A 307 21.28 21.45 -19.64
CA HIS A 307 22.67 21.10 -19.99
C HIS A 307 22.71 19.73 -20.71
N VAL A 308 22.05 18.70 -20.19
CA VAL A 308 21.99 17.36 -20.82
C VAL A 308 21.36 17.41 -22.21
N LEU A 309 20.43 18.33 -22.46
CA LEU A 309 19.82 18.57 -23.77
C LEU A 309 20.73 19.34 -24.71
N GLY A 310 21.85 19.89 -24.23
CA GLY A 310 22.79 20.73 -25.00
C GLY A 310 22.33 22.19 -25.13
N GLU A 311 21.40 22.63 -24.30
CA GLU A 311 20.96 24.02 -24.26
C GLU A 311 21.97 24.88 -23.47
N PRO A 312 22.18 26.17 -23.85
CA PRO A 312 23.03 27.05 -23.10
C PRO A 312 22.47 27.33 -21.71
N VAL A 313 23.28 27.13 -20.67
CA VAL A 313 22.92 27.32 -19.28
C VAL A 313 23.74 28.44 -18.67
N ALA A 314 23.04 29.46 -18.13
CA ALA A 314 23.67 30.53 -17.36
C ALA A 314 23.96 30.04 -15.93
N CYS A 315 25.13 30.40 -15.39
CA CYS A 315 25.47 30.08 -14.00
C CYS A 315 24.50 30.80 -13.04
N THR A 316 23.88 30.05 -12.16
CA THR A 316 22.84 30.57 -11.23
C THR A 316 23.22 30.28 -9.79
N ARG A 317 23.00 31.25 -8.90
CA ARG A 317 23.19 31.10 -7.45
C ARG A 317 21.90 31.28 -6.69
N ALA A 318 21.71 30.51 -5.65
CA ALA A 318 20.57 30.68 -4.75
C ALA A 318 20.67 31.98 -3.96
N THR A 319 19.55 32.68 -3.84
CA THR A 319 19.45 33.90 -3.01
C THR A 319 19.58 33.51 -1.53
N PRO A 320 20.46 34.19 -0.75
CA PRO A 320 20.58 33.93 0.69
C PRO A 320 19.34 34.35 1.48
N GLY A 321 19.14 33.75 2.68
CA GLY A 321 18.07 34.09 3.61
C GLY A 321 16.72 33.41 3.33
N VAL A 322 16.64 32.56 2.32
CA VAL A 322 15.45 31.75 2.07
C VAL A 322 15.43 30.54 3.01
N ARG A 323 14.27 30.25 3.61
CA ARG A 323 14.12 29.20 4.62
C ARG A 323 13.38 28.01 4.07
N TYR A 324 13.78 26.82 4.56
CA TYR A 324 13.15 25.54 4.22
C TYR A 324 12.64 24.84 5.47
N ARG A 325 11.50 24.15 5.33
CA ARG A 325 10.91 23.36 6.41
C ARG A 325 10.37 22.03 5.92
N TRP A 326 10.85 20.96 6.54
CA TRP A 326 10.22 19.66 6.45
C TRP A 326 9.30 19.49 7.67
N THR A 327 8.03 19.86 7.49
CA THR A 327 7.06 20.07 8.56
C THR A 327 6.88 18.86 9.47
N ASP A 328 6.78 17.66 8.92
CA ASP A 328 6.58 16.44 9.71
C ASP A 328 7.84 16.04 10.50
N ALA A 329 9.02 16.32 9.99
CA ALA A 329 10.26 16.14 10.73
C ALA A 329 10.39 17.15 11.88
N ASP A 330 10.00 18.41 11.65
CA ASP A 330 9.96 19.44 12.70
C ASP A 330 8.95 19.11 13.80
N LEU A 331 7.77 18.58 13.46
CA LEU A 331 6.82 18.09 14.45
C LEU A 331 7.41 16.99 15.33
N ARG A 332 8.13 16.04 14.74
CA ARG A 332 8.82 14.98 15.49
C ARG A 332 9.94 15.54 16.35
N HIS A 333 10.71 16.50 15.85
CA HIS A 333 11.76 17.19 16.59
C HIS A 333 11.18 17.96 17.78
N GLY A 334 10.07 18.68 17.60
CA GLY A 334 9.36 19.37 18.67
C GLY A 334 8.86 18.41 19.77
N LEU A 335 8.27 17.29 19.38
CA LEU A 335 7.85 16.24 20.32
C LEU A 335 9.02 15.59 21.06
N TRP A 336 10.16 15.39 20.40
CA TRP A 336 11.38 14.90 21.04
C TRP A 336 11.88 15.89 22.09
N ARG A 337 11.94 17.20 21.78
CA ARG A 337 12.32 18.25 22.74
C ARG A 337 11.40 18.30 23.96
N LEU A 338 10.08 18.17 23.75
CA LEU A 338 9.12 18.07 24.87
C LEU A 338 9.42 16.86 25.77
N ARG A 339 9.73 15.70 25.18
CA ARG A 339 10.07 14.48 25.94
C ARG A 339 11.41 14.57 26.68
N THR A 340 12.33 15.39 26.20
CA THR A 340 13.63 15.66 26.85
C THR A 340 13.61 16.86 27.81
N GLY A 341 12.41 17.44 28.08
CA GLY A 341 12.23 18.53 29.05
C GLY A 341 12.44 19.94 28.48
N ASP A 342 12.74 20.09 27.16
CA ASP A 342 12.96 21.39 26.52
C ASP A 342 11.68 21.93 25.87
N ALA A 343 10.75 22.41 26.70
CA ALA A 343 9.48 22.98 26.23
C ALA A 343 9.70 24.28 25.43
N ALA A 344 10.68 25.12 25.82
CA ALA A 344 10.97 26.37 25.09
C ALA A 344 11.55 26.09 23.70
N GLY A 345 12.42 25.10 23.57
CA GLY A 345 12.94 24.63 22.28
C GLY A 345 11.85 24.00 21.41
N ALA A 346 10.92 23.27 22.00
CA ALA A 346 9.77 22.73 21.28
C ALA A 346 8.86 23.85 20.74
N ALA A 347 8.55 24.87 21.53
CA ALA A 347 7.78 26.03 21.09
C ALA A 347 8.48 26.78 19.95
N ARG A 348 9.78 27.01 20.03
CA ARG A 348 10.57 27.60 18.93
C ARG A 348 10.56 26.75 17.67
N THR A 349 10.63 25.42 17.81
CA THR A 349 10.56 24.49 16.66
C THR A 349 9.22 24.57 15.94
N LEU A 350 8.13 24.70 16.66
CA LEU A 350 6.78 24.70 16.11
C LEU A 350 6.31 26.11 15.66
N SER A 351 7.04 27.17 16.01
CA SER A 351 6.70 28.54 15.64
C SER A 351 6.57 28.70 14.12
N PRO A 352 5.55 29.44 13.64
CA PRO A 352 5.41 29.75 12.23
C PRO A 352 6.49 30.74 11.78
N HIS A 353 7.06 30.49 10.61
CA HIS A 353 7.97 31.41 9.96
C HIS A 353 7.33 31.93 8.67
N ARG A 354 7.55 33.21 8.33
CA ARG A 354 7.12 33.78 7.04
C ARG A 354 8.12 33.41 5.94
N HIS A 355 7.65 33.31 4.70
CA HIS A 355 8.48 33.03 3.53
C HIS A 355 9.32 31.74 3.64
N VAL A 356 8.65 30.65 3.99
CA VAL A 356 9.26 29.32 4.13
C VAL A 356 8.87 28.44 2.95
N VAL A 357 9.86 27.80 2.34
CA VAL A 357 9.65 26.74 1.35
C VAL A 357 9.38 25.44 2.08
N HIS A 358 8.20 24.85 1.89
CA HIS A 358 7.85 23.58 2.53
C HIS A 358 8.17 22.38 1.64
N ALA A 359 8.64 21.28 2.24
CA ALA A 359 8.99 20.05 1.52
C ALA A 359 7.81 19.49 0.71
N PHE A 360 6.61 19.45 1.28
CA PHE A 360 5.41 18.87 0.65
C PHE A 360 4.30 19.89 0.41
N ALA A 361 4.04 20.77 1.36
CA ALA A 361 2.92 21.71 1.30
C ALA A 361 3.22 22.86 0.35
N ARG A 362 2.32 23.11 -0.62
CA ARG A 362 2.37 24.29 -1.53
C ARG A 362 0.93 24.64 -1.92
N GLY A 363 0.53 25.91 -1.74
CA GLY A 363 -0.85 26.34 -1.99
C GLY A 363 -1.31 26.12 -3.43
N SER A 364 -0.41 26.35 -4.41
CA SER A 364 -0.68 26.11 -5.84
C SER A 364 -0.68 24.62 -6.23
N ASP A 365 -0.15 23.72 -5.36
CA ASP A 365 -0.02 22.28 -5.60
C ASP A 365 -0.23 21.50 -4.28
N PRO A 366 -1.49 21.42 -3.77
CA PRO A 366 -1.79 20.87 -2.45
C PRO A 366 -1.73 19.33 -2.38
N GLY A 367 -1.86 18.65 -3.52
CA GLY A 367 -1.94 17.17 -3.58
C GLY A 367 -0.84 16.45 -2.81
N PRO A 368 0.46 16.76 -3.02
CA PRO A 368 1.56 16.11 -2.28
C PRO A 368 1.50 16.33 -0.76
N GLY A 369 1.01 17.49 -0.31
CA GLY A 369 0.79 17.76 1.11
C GLY A 369 -0.28 16.85 1.71
N VAL A 370 -1.37 16.62 0.98
CA VAL A 370 -2.44 15.69 1.36
C VAL A 370 -1.92 14.24 1.39
N ALA A 371 -1.22 13.81 0.33
CA ALA A 371 -0.60 12.49 0.29
C ALA A 371 0.32 12.24 1.50
N ARG A 372 1.13 13.25 1.84
CA ARG A 372 2.03 13.17 3.01
C ARG A 372 1.29 13.17 4.34
N MET A 373 0.21 13.92 4.50
CA MET A 373 -0.64 13.85 5.71
C MET A 373 -1.27 12.47 5.89
N VAL A 374 -1.76 11.88 4.80
CA VAL A 374 -2.28 10.49 4.79
C VAL A 374 -1.18 9.53 5.21
N GLU A 375 0.01 9.61 4.66
CA GLU A 375 1.16 8.79 5.01
C GLU A 375 1.60 9.00 6.47
N MET A 376 1.60 10.24 6.97
CA MET A 376 1.97 10.58 8.36
C MET A 376 0.95 10.12 9.39
N ALA A 377 -0.33 10.33 9.14
CA ALA A 377 -1.40 9.76 9.98
C ALA A 377 -1.25 8.24 10.08
N THR A 378 -0.79 7.64 9.02
CA THR A 378 -0.41 6.25 8.86
C THR A 378 0.72 5.83 9.79
N ILE A 379 1.82 6.55 9.79
CA ILE A 379 3.02 6.27 10.60
C ILE A 379 2.78 6.54 12.10
N ALA A 380 2.08 7.62 12.46
CA ALA A 380 1.85 8.03 13.84
C ALA A 380 1.01 7.00 14.62
N VAL A 381 0.01 6.44 13.98
CA VAL A 381 -0.87 5.43 14.60
C VAL A 381 -0.19 4.07 14.71
N GLY A 382 0.73 3.73 13.81
CA GLY A 382 1.56 2.51 13.92
C GLY A 382 2.48 2.53 15.14
N ARG A 383 3.06 3.69 15.47
CA ARG A 383 3.97 3.85 16.61
C ARG A 383 3.27 3.85 17.97
N ALA A 384 2.08 4.41 18.07
CA ALA A 384 1.32 4.44 19.33
C ALA A 384 0.87 3.05 19.81
N ARG A 385 0.81 2.07 18.92
CA ARG A 385 0.42 0.67 19.23
C ARG A 385 1.61 -0.27 19.45
N GLY A 386 2.78 0.04 18.93
CA GLY A 386 4.01 -0.77 19.13
C GLY A 386 4.55 -0.74 20.58
N ALA A 387 4.10 0.22 21.40
CA ALA A 387 4.55 0.39 22.78
C ALA A 387 3.81 -0.50 23.82
N ARG A 388 2.82 -1.29 23.42
CA ARG A 388 1.96 -2.07 24.35
C ARG A 388 1.95 -3.58 24.15
N GLY A 389 2.94 -4.19 23.54
CA GLY A 389 2.95 -5.64 23.33
C GLY A 389 4.32 -6.23 23.08
N GLY A 390 5.16 -6.23 24.10
CA GLY A 390 6.32 -7.13 24.12
C GLY A 390 5.87 -8.51 24.61
N HIS A 391 5.91 -9.53 23.73
CA HIS A 391 5.97 -10.93 24.15
C HIS A 391 7.01 -11.65 23.32
N ALA A 392 7.87 -12.36 24.05
CA ALA A 392 9.03 -13.10 23.57
C ALA A 392 8.68 -14.15 22.51
N ALA A 393 9.59 -14.32 21.56
CA ALA A 393 9.63 -15.43 20.64
C ALA A 393 9.87 -16.74 21.40
N SER A 394 8.94 -17.69 21.32
CA SER A 394 9.16 -19.07 21.67
C SER A 394 9.50 -19.86 20.41
N THR A 395 10.65 -20.47 20.40
CA THR A 395 11.12 -21.46 19.40
C THR A 395 10.26 -22.72 19.48
N GLY A 396 9.59 -23.03 18.39
CA GLY A 396 8.80 -24.24 18.20
C GLY A 396 7.67 -23.95 17.22
N SER A 397 7.86 -24.25 15.93
CA SER A 397 6.85 -24.04 14.88
C SER A 397 5.68 -25.00 15.10
N VAL A 398 4.61 -24.52 15.76
CA VAL A 398 3.33 -25.21 15.81
C VAL A 398 2.53 -24.73 14.58
N PRO A 399 2.02 -25.64 13.72
CA PRO A 399 1.41 -25.26 12.45
C PRO A 399 0.22 -24.33 12.60
N ALA A 400 0.07 -23.40 11.66
CA ALA A 400 -1.15 -22.62 11.49
C ALA A 400 -2.20 -23.46 10.76
N VAL A 401 -3.48 -23.31 11.15
CA VAL A 401 -4.59 -23.95 10.45
C VAL A 401 -5.51 -22.90 9.85
N ILE A 402 -5.90 -23.10 8.60
CA ILE A 402 -6.86 -22.27 7.87
C ILE A 402 -8.12 -23.09 7.62
N ILE A 403 -9.27 -22.62 8.09
CA ILE A 403 -10.58 -23.22 7.80
C ILE A 403 -11.25 -22.42 6.69
N GLY A 404 -11.39 -23.03 5.52
CA GLY A 404 -11.97 -22.45 4.31
C GLY A 404 -10.99 -22.22 3.19
N ALA A 405 -11.15 -22.91 2.07
CA ALA A 405 -10.34 -22.80 0.84
C ALA A 405 -10.95 -21.85 -0.21
N GLY A 406 -11.70 -20.84 0.23
CA GLY A 406 -12.14 -19.72 -0.61
C GLY A 406 -11.03 -18.68 -0.83
N PRO A 407 -11.29 -17.57 -1.56
CA PRO A 407 -10.30 -16.53 -1.87
C PRO A 407 -9.54 -16.00 -0.66
N CYS A 408 -10.22 -15.84 0.49
CA CYS A 408 -9.58 -15.37 1.72
C CYS A 408 -8.58 -16.38 2.30
N GLY A 409 -8.96 -17.67 2.35
CA GLY A 409 -8.08 -18.72 2.86
C GLY A 409 -6.90 -18.98 1.95
N LEU A 410 -7.13 -19.03 0.63
CA LEU A 410 -6.08 -19.19 -0.38
C LEU A 410 -5.06 -18.04 -0.34
N ALA A 411 -5.54 -16.80 -0.26
CA ALA A 411 -4.66 -15.64 -0.12
C ALA A 411 -3.86 -15.68 1.20
N ALA A 412 -4.50 -16.09 2.32
CA ALA A 412 -3.79 -16.25 3.60
C ALA A 412 -2.68 -17.30 3.51
N ALA A 413 -2.95 -18.45 2.89
CA ALA A 413 -1.98 -19.51 2.69
C ALA A 413 -0.79 -19.05 1.84
N ALA A 414 -1.04 -18.32 0.72
CA ALA A 414 -0.01 -17.75 -0.13
C ALA A 414 0.93 -16.83 0.67
N HIS A 415 0.35 -15.93 1.49
CA HIS A 415 1.14 -14.98 2.27
C HIS A 415 1.85 -15.61 3.48
N LEU A 416 1.29 -16.65 4.11
CA LEU A 416 1.97 -17.41 5.17
C LEU A 416 3.19 -18.14 4.62
N ARG A 417 3.05 -18.77 3.45
CA ARG A 417 4.16 -19.43 2.77
C ARG A 417 5.32 -18.46 2.45
N ALA A 418 5.03 -17.22 2.06
CA ALA A 418 6.04 -16.20 1.83
C ALA A 418 6.78 -15.74 3.09
N TYR A 419 6.32 -16.13 4.28
CA TYR A 419 6.99 -15.95 5.56
C TYR A 419 7.51 -17.25 6.17
N ASP A 420 7.62 -18.33 5.37
CA ASP A 420 8.04 -19.65 5.81
C ASP A 420 7.19 -20.23 6.97
N VAL A 421 5.92 -19.83 7.04
CA VAL A 421 4.96 -20.37 8.01
C VAL A 421 4.19 -21.51 7.36
N GLU A 422 4.40 -22.72 7.87
CA GLU A 422 3.64 -23.90 7.47
C GLU A 422 2.18 -23.75 7.89
N ALA A 423 1.24 -23.94 6.93
CA ALA A 423 -0.19 -23.86 7.19
C ALA A 423 -0.93 -25.00 6.48
N ARG A 424 -1.78 -25.71 7.23
CA ARG A 424 -2.74 -26.66 6.65
C ARG A 424 -4.04 -25.94 6.31
N VAL A 425 -4.54 -26.14 5.09
CA VAL A 425 -5.79 -25.54 4.59
C VAL A 425 -6.86 -26.61 4.49
N PHE A 426 -8.00 -26.36 5.12
CA PHE A 426 -9.15 -27.27 5.14
C PHE A 426 -10.34 -26.71 4.37
N GLY A 427 -10.98 -27.55 3.55
CA GLY A 427 -12.18 -27.23 2.80
C GLY A 427 -12.02 -27.34 1.29
N GLU A 428 -13.12 -27.43 0.56
CA GLU A 428 -13.12 -27.53 -0.89
C GLU A 428 -12.81 -26.17 -1.55
N PRO A 429 -11.87 -26.11 -2.53
CA PRO A 429 -11.56 -24.87 -3.24
C PRO A 429 -12.79 -24.24 -3.93
N LEU A 430 -13.09 -22.99 -3.57
CA LEU A 430 -14.18 -22.20 -4.14
C LEU A 430 -15.58 -22.82 -3.92
N GLU A 431 -15.80 -23.65 -2.88
CA GLU A 431 -17.05 -24.34 -2.60
C GLU A 431 -18.30 -23.43 -2.66
N PHE A 432 -18.21 -22.21 -2.11
CA PHE A 432 -19.33 -21.28 -2.14
C PHE A 432 -19.78 -20.94 -3.57
N TRP A 433 -18.84 -20.71 -4.48
CA TRP A 433 -19.16 -20.37 -5.89
C TRP A 433 -19.64 -21.60 -6.65
N SER A 434 -19.07 -22.78 -6.43
CA SER A 434 -19.40 -24.00 -7.16
C SER A 434 -20.73 -24.64 -6.70
N GLN A 435 -21.08 -24.52 -5.41
CA GLN A 435 -22.22 -25.26 -4.84
C GLN A 435 -23.36 -24.36 -4.32
N ARG A 436 -23.13 -23.04 -4.18
CA ARG A 436 -24.05 -22.13 -3.51
C ARG A 436 -24.37 -20.87 -4.31
N MET A 437 -23.79 -20.69 -5.45
CA MET A 437 -24.07 -19.57 -6.34
C MET A 437 -24.66 -20.12 -7.63
N PRO A 438 -25.89 -19.74 -8.03
CA PRO A 438 -26.54 -20.27 -9.23
C PRO A 438 -25.73 -20.10 -10.51
N GLU A 439 -25.78 -21.11 -11.36
CA GLU A 439 -25.19 -21.07 -12.71
C GLU A 439 -25.77 -19.91 -13.52
N GLY A 440 -24.93 -19.27 -14.34
CA GLY A 440 -25.30 -18.08 -15.11
C GLY A 440 -25.18 -16.76 -14.36
N MET A 441 -24.87 -16.77 -13.04
CA MET A 441 -24.55 -15.54 -12.31
C MET A 441 -23.21 -14.95 -12.71
N LEU A 442 -23.13 -13.62 -12.62
CA LEU A 442 -21.90 -12.85 -12.83
C LEU A 442 -21.37 -12.33 -11.49
N LEU A 443 -20.04 -12.20 -11.37
CA LEU A 443 -19.49 -11.45 -10.26
C LEU A 443 -19.87 -9.97 -10.41
N ARG A 444 -20.34 -9.36 -9.31
CA ARG A 444 -20.66 -7.94 -9.33
C ARG A 444 -19.42 -7.05 -9.45
N SER A 445 -18.28 -7.50 -8.93
CA SER A 445 -17.01 -6.77 -9.00
C SER A 445 -16.40 -6.85 -10.40
N ARG A 446 -15.77 -5.76 -10.83
CA ARG A 446 -15.01 -5.75 -12.07
C ARG A 446 -13.82 -6.70 -11.96
N ARG A 447 -13.33 -7.17 -13.10
CA ARG A 447 -12.18 -8.08 -13.20
C ARG A 447 -10.98 -7.63 -12.37
N ARG A 448 -10.61 -6.33 -12.43
CA ARG A 448 -9.49 -5.77 -11.64
C ARG A 448 -9.64 -5.94 -10.13
N SER A 449 -10.88 -5.92 -9.63
CA SER A 449 -11.21 -6.05 -8.20
C SER A 449 -11.54 -7.49 -7.78
N SER A 450 -11.39 -8.46 -8.70
CA SER A 450 -11.67 -9.88 -8.47
C SER A 450 -10.39 -10.72 -8.36
N ASN A 451 -9.20 -10.11 -8.40
CA ASN A 451 -7.93 -10.80 -8.18
C ASN A 451 -7.80 -11.25 -6.72
N ILE A 452 -7.42 -12.50 -6.52
CA ILE A 452 -7.03 -13.04 -5.22
C ILE A 452 -5.61 -12.55 -4.92
N ALA A 453 -5.36 -12.09 -3.69
CA ALA A 453 -4.07 -11.54 -3.33
C ALA A 453 -3.00 -12.63 -3.22
N ASP A 454 -1.85 -12.39 -3.85
CA ASP A 454 -0.62 -13.16 -3.69
C ASP A 454 0.56 -12.22 -3.38
N PRO A 455 1.58 -12.69 -2.63
CA PRO A 455 2.68 -11.84 -2.19
C PRO A 455 3.50 -11.25 -3.34
N ASP A 456 3.66 -11.99 -4.44
CA ASP A 456 4.51 -11.63 -5.58
C ASP A 456 3.76 -10.92 -6.70
N ARG A 457 2.43 -10.80 -6.60
CA ARG A 457 1.55 -10.23 -7.64
C ARG A 457 1.68 -10.90 -9.03
N LYS A 458 1.93 -12.21 -9.02
CA LYS A 458 2.14 -13.05 -10.23
C LYS A 458 0.97 -13.99 -10.51
N LEU A 459 -0.08 -13.98 -9.70
CA LEU A 459 -1.22 -14.89 -9.80
C LEU A 459 -2.54 -14.13 -10.02
N ALA A 460 -2.48 -12.99 -10.75
CA ALA A 460 -3.68 -12.26 -11.13
C ALA A 460 -4.47 -13.00 -12.23
N ILE A 461 -5.71 -12.57 -12.47
CA ILE A 461 -6.55 -13.11 -13.57
C ILE A 461 -5.85 -12.98 -14.93
N ALA A 462 -5.08 -11.90 -15.14
CA ALA A 462 -4.30 -11.70 -16.36
C ALA A 462 -3.17 -12.74 -16.52
N ASP A 463 -2.62 -13.24 -15.42
CA ASP A 463 -1.59 -14.28 -15.43
C ASP A 463 -2.23 -15.64 -15.72
N TYR A 464 -3.40 -15.90 -15.13
CA TYR A 464 -4.22 -17.07 -15.45
C TYR A 464 -4.57 -17.13 -16.94
N GLU A 465 -5.03 -16.02 -17.54
CA GLU A 465 -5.34 -15.95 -18.95
C GLU A 465 -4.15 -16.25 -19.85
N ARG A 466 -2.96 -15.73 -19.48
CA ARG A 466 -1.73 -16.00 -20.23
C ARG A 466 -1.31 -17.48 -20.12
N SER A 467 -1.45 -18.08 -18.95
CA SER A 467 -1.10 -19.48 -18.72
C SER A 467 -2.00 -20.45 -19.46
N GLU A 468 -3.30 -20.11 -19.60
CA GLU A 468 -4.29 -20.95 -20.29
C GLU A 468 -4.48 -20.60 -21.77
N GLY A 469 -3.76 -19.58 -22.29
CA GLY A 469 -3.90 -19.12 -23.68
C GLY A 469 -5.29 -18.57 -24.01
N ARG A 470 -6.07 -18.14 -23.01
CA ARG A 470 -7.49 -17.82 -23.11
C ARG A 470 -7.80 -16.42 -22.61
N ALA A 471 -8.15 -15.48 -23.50
CA ALA A 471 -8.54 -14.13 -23.10
C ALA A 471 -10.01 -14.07 -22.66
N LEU A 472 -10.26 -13.60 -21.43
CA LEU A 472 -11.59 -13.30 -20.91
C LEU A 472 -11.99 -11.87 -21.34
N ARG A 473 -12.83 -11.75 -22.35
CA ARG A 473 -13.16 -10.45 -22.99
C ARG A 473 -14.16 -9.58 -22.20
N SER A 474 -14.86 -10.16 -21.20
CA SER A 474 -15.87 -9.42 -20.43
C SER A 474 -15.23 -8.56 -19.32
N PRO A 475 -15.75 -7.36 -19.04
CA PRO A 475 -15.32 -6.52 -17.91
C PRO A 475 -15.66 -7.13 -16.54
N THR A 476 -16.64 -8.05 -16.49
CA THR A 476 -17.06 -8.82 -15.33
C THR A 476 -16.87 -10.32 -15.60
N LEU A 477 -16.54 -11.09 -14.57
CA LEU A 477 -16.36 -12.54 -14.68
C LEU A 477 -17.69 -13.25 -14.47
N THR A 478 -17.89 -14.34 -15.21
CA THR A 478 -18.92 -15.32 -14.84
C THR A 478 -18.49 -16.09 -13.59
N ARG A 479 -19.45 -16.67 -12.88
CA ARG A 479 -19.20 -17.62 -11.77
C ARG A 479 -18.14 -18.65 -12.17
N ASP A 480 -18.32 -19.32 -13.30
CA ASP A 480 -17.46 -20.43 -13.71
C ASP A 480 -16.04 -19.96 -14.07
N GLN A 481 -15.90 -18.80 -14.75
CA GLN A 481 -14.58 -18.20 -14.97
C GLN A 481 -13.84 -17.89 -13.66
N PHE A 482 -14.56 -17.46 -12.64
CA PHE A 482 -13.95 -17.19 -11.33
C PHE A 482 -13.60 -18.47 -10.57
N ILE A 483 -14.40 -19.52 -10.69
CA ILE A 483 -14.11 -20.86 -10.15
C ILE A 483 -12.83 -21.42 -10.79
N ASP A 484 -12.73 -21.36 -12.12
CA ASP A 484 -11.56 -21.85 -12.86
C ASP A 484 -10.29 -21.10 -12.45
N TYR A 485 -10.37 -19.77 -12.40
CA TYR A 485 -9.28 -18.93 -11.90
C TYR A 485 -8.88 -19.28 -10.46
N GLY A 486 -9.84 -19.39 -9.56
CA GLY A 486 -9.56 -19.68 -8.16
C GLY A 486 -8.99 -21.09 -7.95
N ARG A 487 -9.41 -22.07 -8.73
CA ARG A 487 -8.83 -23.42 -8.72
C ARG A 487 -7.41 -23.42 -9.30
N TRP A 488 -7.16 -22.66 -10.36
CA TRP A 488 -5.81 -22.45 -10.88
C TRP A 488 -4.91 -21.81 -9.81
N PHE A 489 -5.38 -20.73 -9.16
CA PHE A 489 -4.67 -20.07 -8.07
C PHE A 489 -4.33 -21.05 -6.93
N ALA A 490 -5.31 -21.86 -6.51
CA ALA A 490 -5.12 -22.86 -5.46
C ALA A 490 -3.99 -23.83 -5.77
N ARG A 491 -3.93 -24.36 -7.01
CA ARG A 491 -2.83 -25.24 -7.46
C ARG A 491 -1.45 -24.60 -7.40
N GLN A 492 -1.35 -23.27 -7.59
CA GLN A 492 -0.07 -22.55 -7.53
C GLN A 492 0.42 -22.35 -6.09
N VAL A 493 -0.49 -22.13 -5.14
CA VAL A 493 -0.13 -21.72 -3.77
C VAL A 493 -0.27 -22.81 -2.72
N VAL A 494 -1.22 -23.72 -2.86
CA VAL A 494 -1.52 -24.81 -1.91
C VAL A 494 -1.80 -26.08 -2.70
N PRO A 495 -0.76 -26.82 -3.15
CA PRO A 495 -0.94 -28.04 -3.93
C PRO A 495 -1.76 -29.12 -3.18
N GLU A 496 -1.64 -29.15 -1.86
CA GLU A 496 -2.27 -30.14 -0.98
C GLU A 496 -3.29 -29.46 -0.06
N ILE A 497 -4.50 -29.20 -0.57
CA ILE A 497 -5.63 -28.76 0.26
C ILE A 497 -6.31 -30.00 0.83
N ASP A 498 -6.54 -29.99 2.16
CA ASP A 498 -7.28 -31.06 2.83
C ASP A 498 -8.79 -30.78 2.69
N ASN A 499 -9.47 -31.55 1.83
CA ASN A 499 -10.89 -31.36 1.56
C ASN A 499 -11.80 -31.82 2.71
N ARG A 500 -11.26 -32.44 3.78
CA ARG A 500 -12.04 -32.85 4.95
C ARG A 500 -12.56 -31.62 5.69
N ARG A 501 -13.75 -31.78 6.24
CA ARG A 501 -14.37 -30.72 7.03
C ARG A 501 -13.88 -30.77 8.47
N VAL A 502 -13.59 -29.58 9.03
CA VAL A 502 -13.39 -29.43 10.46
C VAL A 502 -14.77 -29.46 11.13
N SER A 503 -15.01 -30.45 12.00
CA SER A 503 -16.28 -30.68 12.70
C SER A 503 -16.33 -29.97 14.05
N ALA A 504 -15.19 -29.81 14.75
CA ALA A 504 -15.16 -29.15 16.05
C ALA A 504 -13.82 -28.42 16.24
N VAL A 505 -13.86 -27.29 16.94
CA VAL A 505 -12.71 -26.52 17.39
C VAL A 505 -12.89 -26.13 18.84
N ALA A 506 -11.94 -26.51 19.68
CA ALA A 506 -11.86 -26.16 21.09
C ALA A 506 -10.57 -25.42 21.41
N ARG A 507 -10.56 -24.67 22.51
CA ARG A 507 -9.33 -24.11 23.05
C ARG A 507 -8.52 -25.18 23.79
N SER A 508 -7.19 -25.15 23.65
CA SER A 508 -6.25 -26.02 24.37
C SER A 508 -5.12 -25.20 25.01
N ALA A 509 -4.32 -25.82 25.89
CA ALA A 509 -3.25 -25.15 26.64
C ALA A 509 -2.18 -24.47 25.76
N GLY A 510 -2.00 -24.91 24.50
CA GLY A 510 -1.01 -24.34 23.57
C GLY A 510 -1.61 -23.69 22.31
N GLY A 511 -2.93 -23.48 22.25
CA GLY A 511 -3.61 -22.99 21.06
C GLY A 511 -5.01 -23.57 20.90
N PHE A 512 -5.22 -24.37 19.85
CA PHE A 512 -6.51 -24.93 19.48
C PHE A 512 -6.39 -26.43 19.23
N ARG A 513 -7.42 -27.17 19.60
CA ARG A 513 -7.63 -28.57 19.19
C ARG A 513 -8.76 -28.59 18.19
N LEU A 514 -8.49 -29.17 17.03
CA LEU A 514 -9.45 -29.33 15.95
C LEU A 514 -9.78 -30.81 15.81
N ARG A 515 -11.03 -31.11 15.51
CA ARG A 515 -11.49 -32.44 15.12
C ARG A 515 -12.02 -32.40 13.70
N LEU A 516 -11.57 -33.30 12.87
CA LEU A 516 -12.07 -33.49 11.52
C LEU A 516 -13.34 -34.35 11.48
N ALA A 517 -14.04 -34.37 10.35
CA ALA A 517 -15.28 -35.13 10.18
C ALA A 517 -15.08 -36.65 10.28
N ASP A 518 -13.87 -37.13 9.98
CA ASP A 518 -13.49 -38.55 10.12
C ASP A 518 -12.99 -38.92 11.53
N GLY A 519 -12.97 -37.96 12.47
CA GLY A 519 -12.56 -38.16 13.85
C GLY A 519 -11.09 -37.90 14.14
N GLU A 520 -10.24 -37.61 13.13
CA GLU A 520 -8.84 -37.21 13.37
C GLU A 520 -8.81 -35.93 14.21
N GLU A 521 -7.92 -35.89 15.21
CA GLU A 521 -7.66 -34.71 16.01
C GLU A 521 -6.29 -34.12 15.69
N LEU A 522 -6.22 -32.79 15.60
CA LEU A 522 -4.95 -32.06 15.37
C LEU A 522 -4.87 -30.82 16.28
N ALA A 523 -3.65 -30.45 16.63
CA ALA A 523 -3.37 -29.24 17.40
C ALA A 523 -2.81 -28.13 16.50
N ALA A 524 -3.23 -26.88 16.76
CA ALA A 524 -2.73 -25.70 16.06
C ALA A 524 -2.49 -24.57 17.05
N SER A 525 -1.39 -23.83 16.91
CA SER A 525 -1.16 -22.63 17.73
C SER A 525 -1.88 -21.42 17.20
N ARG A 526 -2.19 -21.42 15.91
CA ARG A 526 -2.87 -20.33 15.19
C ARG A 526 -4.00 -20.90 14.36
N LEU A 527 -5.16 -20.26 14.46
CA LEU A 527 -6.35 -20.62 13.71
C LEU A 527 -6.86 -19.44 12.91
N ILE A 528 -7.00 -19.62 11.61
CA ILE A 528 -7.52 -18.61 10.68
C ILE A 528 -8.85 -19.10 10.13
N VAL A 529 -9.93 -18.41 10.50
CA VAL A 529 -11.29 -18.72 10.04
C VAL A 529 -11.60 -17.89 8.80
N ALA A 530 -11.64 -18.55 7.65
CA ALA A 530 -12.02 -18.03 6.34
C ALA A 530 -13.23 -18.78 5.74
N ALA A 531 -14.11 -19.28 6.60
CA ALA A 531 -15.16 -20.27 6.30
C ALA A 531 -16.43 -19.69 5.62
N GLY A 532 -16.33 -18.49 5.04
CA GLY A 532 -17.37 -17.92 4.18
C GLY A 532 -18.62 -17.43 4.89
N LEU A 533 -19.74 -17.37 4.15
CA LEU A 533 -20.98 -16.69 4.52
C LEU A 533 -22.16 -17.63 4.80
N VAL A 534 -22.06 -18.89 4.43
CA VAL A 534 -23.19 -19.83 4.45
C VAL A 534 -23.90 -19.89 5.82
N PRO A 535 -23.20 -19.95 6.98
CA PRO A 535 -23.86 -19.97 8.28
C PRO A 535 -24.62 -18.68 8.63
N PHE A 536 -24.42 -17.62 7.86
CA PHE A 536 -24.99 -16.29 8.11
C PHE A 536 -26.17 -15.93 7.22
N MET A 537 -26.62 -16.85 6.35
CA MET A 537 -27.81 -16.64 5.55
C MET A 537 -28.98 -16.23 6.44
N TYR A 538 -29.69 -15.19 5.99
CA TYR A 538 -30.78 -14.61 6.76
C TYR A 538 -32.12 -14.80 6.04
N CYS A 539 -32.97 -15.59 6.67
CA CYS A 539 -34.39 -15.74 6.28
C CYS A 539 -35.23 -15.03 7.34
N PRO A 540 -35.89 -13.91 7.01
CA PRO A 540 -36.75 -13.20 7.96
C PRO A 540 -38.11 -13.89 8.09
N GLU A 541 -38.82 -13.64 9.20
CA GLU A 541 -40.25 -13.83 9.27
C GLU A 541 -40.97 -12.94 8.24
N PRO A 542 -42.07 -13.42 7.62
CA PRO A 542 -42.78 -14.70 7.88
C PRO A 542 -42.28 -15.90 7.06
N PHE A 543 -41.17 -15.82 6.34
CA PHE A 543 -40.71 -16.90 5.45
C PHE A 543 -40.01 -18.03 6.18
N ALA A 544 -39.41 -17.76 7.34
CA ALA A 544 -38.69 -18.78 8.12
C ALA A 544 -39.55 -19.93 8.61
N SER A 545 -40.88 -19.77 8.61
CA SER A 545 -41.83 -20.78 9.00
C SER A 545 -42.29 -21.69 7.86
N LEU A 546 -41.91 -21.37 6.59
CA LEU A 546 -42.26 -22.18 5.42
C LEU A 546 -41.35 -23.42 5.30
N SER A 547 -41.90 -24.49 4.72
CA SER A 547 -41.12 -25.70 4.46
C SER A 547 -40.11 -25.50 3.34
N ALA A 548 -39.02 -26.31 3.36
CA ALA A 548 -37.98 -26.25 2.32
C ALA A 548 -38.47 -26.68 0.92
N SER A 549 -39.67 -27.28 0.82
CA SER A 549 -40.28 -27.65 -0.46
C SER A 549 -40.82 -26.45 -1.24
N VAL A 550 -41.24 -25.40 -0.55
CA VAL A 550 -41.88 -24.20 -1.13
C VAL A 550 -41.07 -22.92 -0.87
N MET A 551 -39.99 -23.00 -0.10
CA MET A 551 -39.14 -21.85 0.18
C MET A 551 -37.67 -22.25 0.15
N SER A 552 -36.81 -21.37 -0.42
CA SER A 552 -35.36 -21.51 -0.41
C SER A 552 -34.69 -20.16 -0.35
N HIS A 553 -33.43 -20.14 0.11
CA HIS A 553 -32.58 -18.97 0.00
C HIS A 553 -31.85 -18.95 -1.36
N ALA A 554 -31.53 -17.77 -1.89
CA ALA A 554 -30.86 -17.61 -3.18
C ALA A 554 -29.56 -18.43 -3.30
N TYR A 555 -28.93 -18.79 -2.19
CA TYR A 555 -27.69 -19.58 -2.13
C TYR A 555 -27.90 -21.04 -1.68
N ASP A 556 -29.10 -21.54 -1.76
CA ASP A 556 -29.38 -22.98 -1.59
C ASP A 556 -29.31 -23.74 -2.93
N HIS A 557 -29.05 -22.99 -4.01
CA HIS A 557 -29.07 -23.51 -5.37
C HIS A 557 -27.72 -23.34 -6.05
N ASP A 558 -27.27 -24.35 -6.75
CA ASP A 558 -26.20 -24.31 -7.76
C ASP A 558 -26.77 -24.05 -9.16
N THR A 559 -28.03 -24.40 -9.39
CA THR A 559 -28.82 -24.09 -10.57
C THR A 559 -30.26 -23.76 -10.21
N LEU A 560 -30.93 -22.89 -10.95
CA LEU A 560 -32.33 -22.52 -10.78
C LEU A 560 -33.27 -23.25 -11.76
N ALA A 561 -32.74 -24.14 -12.60
CA ALA A 561 -33.51 -24.86 -13.62
C ALA A 561 -34.65 -25.73 -13.02
N GLY A 562 -34.50 -26.21 -11.77
CA GLY A 562 -35.56 -26.99 -11.08
C GLY A 562 -36.81 -26.20 -10.74
N LEU A 563 -36.82 -24.87 -10.89
CA LEU A 563 -37.96 -23.99 -10.69
C LEU A 563 -38.62 -23.54 -12.01
N ALA A 564 -38.19 -24.08 -13.17
CA ALA A 564 -38.79 -23.79 -14.47
C ALA A 564 -40.29 -24.12 -14.47
N GLY A 565 -41.10 -23.27 -15.11
CA GLY A 565 -42.55 -23.40 -15.20
C GLY A 565 -43.32 -23.08 -13.93
N ARG A 566 -42.65 -22.81 -12.77
CA ARG A 566 -43.30 -22.43 -11.52
C ARG A 566 -43.54 -20.91 -11.43
N ARG A 567 -44.54 -20.54 -10.62
CA ARG A 567 -44.73 -19.15 -10.17
C ARG A 567 -43.82 -18.91 -8.96
N VAL A 568 -42.89 -17.99 -9.09
CA VAL A 568 -41.86 -17.73 -8.06
C VAL A 568 -41.94 -16.31 -7.58
N ALA A 569 -42.09 -16.08 -6.29
CA ALA A 569 -41.90 -14.79 -5.65
C ALA A 569 -40.45 -14.68 -5.16
N VAL A 570 -39.71 -13.68 -5.68
CA VAL A 570 -38.35 -13.40 -5.25
C VAL A 570 -38.37 -12.25 -4.23
N ILE A 571 -37.90 -12.51 -3.03
CA ILE A 571 -37.94 -11.53 -1.93
C ILE A 571 -36.61 -10.80 -1.78
N GLY A 572 -36.59 -9.50 -2.10
CA GLY A 572 -35.43 -8.64 -1.95
C GLY A 572 -35.16 -7.73 -3.15
N SER A 573 -34.29 -6.74 -2.98
CA SER A 573 -33.89 -5.77 -4.03
C SER A 573 -32.37 -5.65 -4.20
N GLY A 574 -31.62 -6.59 -3.64
CA GLY A 574 -30.17 -6.67 -3.80
C GLY A 574 -29.76 -7.43 -5.05
N GLN A 575 -28.45 -7.40 -5.38
CA GLN A 575 -27.89 -8.04 -6.57
C GLN A 575 -28.35 -9.50 -6.70
N SER A 576 -28.20 -10.31 -5.65
CA SER A 576 -28.54 -11.74 -5.71
C SER A 576 -30.04 -12.00 -5.96
N ALA A 577 -30.94 -11.21 -5.35
CA ALA A 577 -32.36 -11.36 -5.58
C ALA A 577 -32.73 -11.03 -7.03
N LEU A 578 -32.21 -9.90 -7.55
CA LEU A 578 -32.49 -9.45 -8.91
C LEU A 578 -31.89 -10.37 -9.97
N GLU A 579 -30.70 -10.89 -9.72
CA GLU A 579 -30.04 -11.80 -10.65
C GLU A 579 -30.68 -13.19 -10.67
N CYS A 580 -31.11 -13.71 -9.50
CA CYS A 580 -31.94 -14.91 -9.43
C CYS A 580 -33.28 -14.71 -10.17
N ALA A 581 -33.93 -13.56 -10.03
CA ALA A 581 -35.17 -13.27 -10.73
C ALA A 581 -34.99 -13.28 -12.25
N ALA A 582 -33.87 -12.70 -12.76
CA ALA A 582 -33.56 -12.73 -14.17
C ALA A 582 -33.30 -14.17 -14.67
N LEU A 583 -32.50 -14.95 -13.96
CA LEU A 583 -32.19 -16.33 -14.30
C LEU A 583 -33.45 -17.23 -14.26
N LEU A 584 -34.33 -17.06 -13.25
CA LEU A 584 -35.58 -17.77 -13.16
C LEU A 584 -36.51 -17.47 -14.36
N HIS A 585 -36.61 -16.21 -14.74
CA HIS A 585 -37.38 -15.78 -15.89
C HIS A 585 -36.81 -16.36 -17.20
N GLU A 586 -35.50 -16.28 -17.39
CA GLU A 586 -34.79 -16.86 -18.54
C GLU A 586 -34.95 -18.39 -18.63
N ASN A 587 -35.11 -19.08 -17.47
CA ASN A 587 -35.40 -20.50 -17.39
C ASN A 587 -36.92 -20.85 -17.52
N GLY A 588 -37.77 -19.85 -17.82
CA GLY A 588 -39.20 -20.05 -18.07
C GLY A 588 -40.06 -20.09 -16.83
N ALA A 589 -39.61 -19.61 -15.68
CA ALA A 589 -40.46 -19.41 -14.50
C ALA A 589 -41.31 -18.12 -14.61
N ALA A 590 -42.51 -18.11 -14.05
CA ALA A 590 -43.29 -16.88 -13.88
C ALA A 590 -42.86 -16.16 -12.60
N VAL A 591 -42.11 -15.07 -12.72
CA VAL A 591 -41.42 -14.43 -11.61
C VAL A 591 -42.01 -13.07 -11.26
N GLU A 592 -42.23 -12.80 -9.97
CA GLU A 592 -42.46 -11.43 -9.44
C GLU A 592 -41.42 -11.17 -8.33
N VAL A 593 -40.76 -9.97 -8.40
CA VAL A 593 -39.87 -9.49 -7.34
C VAL A 593 -40.66 -8.65 -6.33
N LEU A 594 -40.62 -9.02 -5.06
CA LEU A 594 -41.23 -8.28 -3.96
C LEU A 594 -40.14 -7.56 -3.14
N ALA A 595 -40.08 -6.23 -3.20
CA ALA A 595 -39.07 -5.42 -2.56
C ALA A 595 -39.66 -4.48 -1.51
N ARG A 596 -39.18 -4.57 -0.27
CA ARG A 596 -39.58 -3.65 0.81
C ARG A 596 -39.09 -2.21 0.55
N ALA A 597 -37.96 -2.07 -0.15
CA ALA A 597 -37.46 -0.75 -0.53
C ALA A 597 -38.45 -0.04 -1.47
N ALA A 598 -38.60 1.28 -1.31
CA ALA A 598 -39.48 2.11 -2.13
C ALA A 598 -39.11 2.13 -3.63
N ALA A 599 -37.86 1.82 -3.96
CA ALA A 599 -37.35 1.65 -5.31
C ALA A 599 -36.11 0.76 -5.29
N VAL A 600 -35.83 0.09 -6.41
CA VAL A 600 -34.56 -0.59 -6.63
C VAL A 600 -33.47 0.46 -6.85
N HIS A 601 -32.40 0.35 -6.06
CA HIS A 601 -31.22 1.16 -6.30
C HIS A 601 -30.36 0.51 -7.38
N TRP A 602 -30.21 1.17 -8.54
CA TRP A 602 -29.42 0.69 -9.63
C TRP A 602 -28.02 1.35 -9.62
N LEU A 603 -27.01 0.54 -9.79
CA LEU A 603 -25.66 1.02 -10.04
C LEU A 603 -25.57 1.54 -11.49
N PRO A 604 -24.69 2.52 -11.78
CA PRO A 604 -24.42 2.95 -13.16
C PRO A 604 -24.05 1.76 -14.05
N ASP A 605 -24.41 1.84 -15.33
CA ASP A 605 -23.99 0.86 -16.34
C ASP A 605 -22.50 1.05 -16.61
N ASP A 606 -21.71 -0.01 -16.43
CA ASP A 606 -20.26 0.03 -16.58
C ASP A 606 -19.78 0.20 -18.03
N THR A 607 -20.72 0.14 -19.00
CA THR A 607 -20.46 0.30 -20.44
C THR A 607 -20.64 1.74 -20.92
N ALA A 608 -21.28 2.61 -20.14
CA ALA A 608 -21.47 4.00 -20.52
C ALA A 608 -20.25 4.86 -20.11
N PRO A 609 -19.68 5.69 -21.01
CA PRO A 609 -18.78 6.75 -20.61
C PRO A 609 -19.52 7.65 -19.63
N VAL A 610 -18.81 8.09 -18.57
CA VAL A 610 -19.39 9.01 -17.57
C VAL A 610 -19.65 10.36 -18.26
N VAL A 611 -20.78 10.48 -18.93
CA VAL A 611 -21.27 11.75 -19.48
C VAL A 611 -21.98 12.47 -18.34
N THR A 612 -21.36 13.53 -17.84
CA THR A 612 -22.05 14.45 -16.91
C THR A 612 -23.10 15.24 -17.70
N ALA A 613 -24.24 15.54 -17.08
CA ALA A 613 -25.37 16.26 -17.66
C ALA A 613 -25.03 17.68 -18.19
N THR A 614 -23.78 18.10 -18.18
CA THR A 614 -23.30 19.42 -18.59
C THR A 614 -22.36 19.40 -19.81
N GLY A 615 -22.15 18.26 -20.49
CA GLY A 615 -21.40 18.20 -21.74
C GLY A 615 -19.93 18.66 -21.68
N ARG A 616 -19.37 18.85 -20.48
CA ARG A 616 -17.95 19.15 -20.28
C ARG A 616 -17.23 17.89 -19.81
N ASP A 617 -16.18 17.51 -20.51
CA ASP A 617 -15.21 16.48 -20.06
C ASP A 617 -14.54 16.90 -18.74
N TRP A 618 -15.25 16.68 -17.64
CA TRP A 618 -14.67 16.84 -16.31
C TRP A 618 -13.97 15.54 -15.93
N ARG A 619 -12.66 15.46 -16.21
CA ARG A 619 -11.82 14.43 -15.59
C ARG A 619 -11.64 14.82 -14.13
N PRO A 620 -12.15 14.04 -13.16
CA PRO A 620 -11.97 14.38 -11.76
C PRO A 620 -10.48 14.43 -11.42
N SER A 621 -10.06 15.52 -10.78
CA SER A 621 -8.69 15.70 -10.26
C SER A 621 -8.31 14.68 -9.17
N VAL A 622 -9.26 13.83 -8.76
CA VAL A 622 -9.08 12.75 -7.79
C VAL A 622 -9.06 11.43 -8.55
N PRO A 623 -8.00 10.61 -8.44
CA PRO A 623 -7.97 9.28 -9.05
C PRO A 623 -9.18 8.47 -8.61
N LEU A 624 -9.77 7.69 -9.52
CA LEU A 624 -10.84 6.75 -9.18
C LEU A 624 -10.34 5.77 -8.10
N PRO A 625 -11.19 5.43 -7.10
CA PRO A 625 -10.78 4.47 -6.08
C PRO A 625 -10.40 3.14 -6.74
N PRO A 626 -9.35 2.47 -6.26
CA PRO A 626 -8.88 1.22 -6.85
C PRO A 626 -9.86 0.05 -6.65
N THR A 627 -10.87 0.27 -5.82
CA THR A 627 -11.91 -0.71 -5.48
C THR A 627 -13.26 -0.26 -6.06
N ASP A 628 -14.09 -1.21 -6.50
CA ASP A 628 -15.42 -0.93 -7.01
C ASP A 628 -16.48 -0.85 -5.88
N VAL A 629 -16.04 -0.56 -4.64
CA VAL A 629 -16.88 -0.53 -3.44
C VAL A 629 -17.25 0.91 -3.09
N GLY A 630 -18.47 1.32 -3.44
CA GLY A 630 -19.02 2.65 -3.15
C GLY A 630 -18.64 3.73 -4.18
N GLY A 631 -19.07 4.98 -3.93
CA GLY A 631 -18.69 6.13 -4.76
C GLY A 631 -17.25 6.60 -4.50
N VAL A 632 -16.77 7.64 -5.21
CA VAL A 632 -15.36 8.08 -5.16
C VAL A 632 -14.85 8.29 -3.73
N VAL A 633 -15.54 9.06 -2.91
CA VAL A 633 -15.09 9.34 -1.52
C VAL A 633 -15.22 8.12 -0.62
N THR A 634 -16.37 7.44 -0.68
CA THR A 634 -16.62 6.22 0.13
C THR A 634 -15.75 5.06 -0.33
N GLY A 635 -15.42 4.98 -1.62
CA GLY A 635 -14.53 3.98 -2.19
C GLY A 635 -13.09 4.13 -1.70
N TRP A 636 -12.58 5.34 -1.62
CA TRP A 636 -11.27 5.60 -1.03
C TRP A 636 -11.22 5.29 0.47
N ALA A 637 -12.27 5.66 1.21
CA ALA A 637 -12.35 5.30 2.63
C ALA A 637 -12.46 3.79 2.85
N ALA A 638 -13.19 3.09 1.98
CA ALA A 638 -13.29 1.62 2.01
C ALA A 638 -11.98 0.93 1.61
N ALA A 639 -11.19 1.53 0.70
CA ALA A 639 -9.91 1.00 0.24
C ALA A 639 -8.80 1.03 1.31
N VAL A 640 -9.02 1.70 2.44
CA VAL A 640 -8.05 1.84 3.52
C VAL A 640 -8.64 1.34 4.84
N PRO A 641 -8.70 0.01 5.08
CA PRO A 641 -9.34 -0.58 6.26
C PRO A 641 -8.82 -0.08 7.59
N ASP A 642 -7.53 0.24 7.68
CA ASP A 642 -6.93 0.82 8.88
C ASP A 642 -7.45 2.22 9.21
N VAL A 643 -7.83 3.02 8.22
CA VAL A 643 -8.48 4.32 8.41
C VAL A 643 -9.92 4.10 8.85
N PHE A 644 -10.67 3.22 8.18
CA PHE A 644 -12.04 2.88 8.55
C PHE A 644 -12.14 2.46 10.03
N ARG A 645 -11.25 1.58 10.47
CA ARG A 645 -11.18 1.09 11.85
C ARG A 645 -11.00 2.20 12.89
N ARG A 646 -10.42 3.33 12.52
CA ARG A 646 -10.10 4.47 13.40
C ARG A 646 -11.15 5.58 13.37
N LEU A 647 -12.11 5.49 12.47
CA LEU A 647 -13.23 6.42 12.47
C LEU A 647 -14.01 6.32 13.78
N PRO A 648 -14.59 7.42 14.26
CA PRO A 648 -15.52 7.38 15.39
C PRO A 648 -16.61 6.34 15.15
N ALA A 649 -16.91 5.52 16.17
CA ALA A 649 -17.87 4.42 16.05
C ALA A 649 -19.23 4.85 15.47
N ARG A 650 -19.68 6.08 15.76
CA ARG A 650 -20.91 6.67 15.22
C ARG A 650 -20.90 6.87 13.70
N MET A 651 -19.73 6.98 13.08
CA MET A 651 -19.60 7.21 11.61
C MET A 651 -19.48 5.90 10.82
N GLN A 652 -18.94 4.85 11.43
CA GLN A 652 -18.66 3.58 10.76
C GLN A 652 -19.90 2.93 10.14
N PRO A 653 -21.08 2.81 10.85
CA PRO A 653 -22.26 2.18 10.28
C PRO A 653 -22.81 2.92 9.05
N GLY A 654 -22.86 4.26 9.10
CA GLY A 654 -23.35 5.06 7.98
C GLY A 654 -22.46 4.94 6.74
N MET A 655 -21.13 4.89 6.91
CA MET A 655 -20.17 4.70 5.81
C MET A 655 -20.25 3.28 5.25
N ALA A 656 -20.32 2.27 6.12
CA ALA A 656 -20.46 0.88 5.71
C ALA A 656 -21.75 0.68 4.90
N PHE A 657 -22.89 1.19 5.38
CA PHE A 657 -24.17 1.10 4.68
C PHE A 657 -24.12 1.75 3.30
N ARG A 658 -23.56 2.97 3.17
CA ARG A 658 -23.45 3.64 1.87
C ARG A 658 -22.59 2.87 0.87
N ALA A 659 -21.57 2.16 1.35
CA ALA A 659 -20.66 1.39 0.50
C ALA A 659 -21.28 0.07 -0.02
N ILE A 660 -22.16 -0.57 0.78
CA ILE A 660 -22.69 -1.91 0.49
C ILE A 660 -24.23 -2.00 0.50
N ARG A 661 -24.93 -0.88 0.39
CA ARG A 661 -26.41 -0.89 0.34
C ARG A 661 -26.91 -1.87 -0.74
N PRO A 662 -28.10 -2.49 -0.54
CA PRO A 662 -28.70 -3.32 -1.56
C PRO A 662 -28.84 -2.55 -2.87
N ALA A 663 -28.32 -3.13 -3.97
CA ALA A 663 -28.33 -2.49 -5.28
C ALA A 663 -28.27 -3.56 -6.37
N GLY A 664 -28.91 -3.29 -7.50
CA GLY A 664 -28.77 -4.05 -8.75
C GLY A 664 -27.71 -3.43 -9.66
N SER A 665 -26.93 -4.23 -10.32
CA SER A 665 -26.05 -3.77 -11.41
C SER A 665 -26.86 -3.25 -12.58
N GLY A 666 -26.42 -2.20 -13.26
CA GLY A 666 -27.13 -1.56 -14.38
C GLY A 666 -27.45 -2.55 -15.52
N TRP A 667 -26.54 -3.46 -15.81
CA TRP A 667 -26.72 -4.48 -16.84
C TRP A 667 -27.89 -5.48 -16.59
N LEU A 668 -28.38 -5.60 -15.34
CA LEU A 668 -29.57 -6.43 -15.03
C LEU A 668 -30.89 -5.80 -15.50
N ARG A 669 -30.94 -4.51 -15.74
CA ARG A 669 -32.20 -3.82 -16.15
C ARG A 669 -32.78 -4.43 -17.42
N GLY A 670 -31.94 -4.69 -18.42
CA GLY A 670 -32.38 -5.33 -19.67
C GLY A 670 -32.90 -6.74 -19.48
N ARG A 671 -32.24 -7.53 -18.62
CA ARG A 671 -32.66 -8.92 -18.29
C ARG A 671 -33.96 -9.00 -17.48
N LEU A 672 -34.32 -7.91 -16.81
CA LEU A 672 -35.53 -7.82 -15.97
C LEU A 672 -36.66 -6.98 -16.61
N ALA A 673 -36.55 -6.63 -17.90
CA ALA A 673 -37.53 -5.78 -18.58
C ALA A 673 -38.96 -6.32 -18.48
N ASP A 674 -39.12 -7.64 -18.60
CA ASP A 674 -40.41 -8.34 -18.56
C ASP A 674 -40.72 -8.95 -17.20
N VAL A 675 -39.90 -8.72 -16.15
CA VAL A 675 -40.11 -9.22 -14.80
C VAL A 675 -40.80 -8.14 -13.95
N PRO A 676 -42.02 -8.38 -13.41
CA PRO A 676 -42.67 -7.47 -12.49
C PRO A 676 -41.83 -7.25 -11.21
N ILE A 677 -41.54 -5.98 -10.87
CA ILE A 677 -40.82 -5.58 -9.64
C ILE A 677 -41.75 -4.69 -8.81
N SER A 678 -42.35 -5.27 -7.77
CA SER A 678 -43.20 -4.57 -6.82
C SER A 678 -42.36 -3.98 -5.69
N CYS A 679 -42.16 -2.66 -5.72
CA CYS A 679 -41.41 -1.90 -4.70
C CYS A 679 -42.33 -1.32 -3.62
N GLY A 680 -41.77 -1.06 -2.41
CA GLY A 680 -42.50 -0.56 -1.26
C GLY A 680 -43.47 -1.59 -0.68
N VAL A 681 -43.24 -2.88 -0.95
CA VAL A 681 -44.13 -4.00 -0.58
C VAL A 681 -43.52 -4.80 0.55
N GLU A 682 -44.24 -4.88 1.66
CA GLU A 682 -43.88 -5.72 2.79
C GLU A 682 -44.85 -6.93 2.86
N VAL A 683 -44.28 -8.13 3.00
CA VAL A 683 -45.07 -9.35 3.21
C VAL A 683 -45.34 -9.49 4.71
N ALA A 684 -46.58 -9.32 5.08
CA ALA A 684 -47.03 -9.40 6.47
C ALA A 684 -47.20 -10.83 6.96
N GLU A 685 -47.56 -11.74 6.03
CA GLU A 685 -47.83 -13.15 6.37
C GLU A 685 -47.51 -14.03 5.15
N ALA A 686 -46.98 -15.21 5.40
CA ALA A 686 -46.80 -16.26 4.41
C ALA A 686 -47.38 -17.57 4.95
N ARG A 687 -48.30 -18.21 4.22
CA ARG A 687 -48.95 -19.47 4.60
C ARG A 687 -48.76 -20.50 3.50
N GLU A 688 -48.32 -21.66 3.88
CA GLU A 688 -48.21 -22.82 3.00
C GLU A 688 -49.54 -23.61 3.05
N HIS A 689 -50.08 -23.92 1.86
CA HIS A 689 -51.26 -24.78 1.70
C HIS A 689 -51.16 -25.53 0.37
N ASP A 690 -51.33 -26.85 0.41
CA ASP A 690 -51.33 -27.73 -0.78
C ASP A 690 -50.10 -27.51 -1.72
N GLY A 691 -48.93 -27.34 -1.17
CA GLY A 691 -47.68 -27.14 -1.93
C GLY A 691 -47.58 -25.79 -2.59
N GLN A 692 -48.40 -24.83 -2.26
CA GLN A 692 -48.33 -23.44 -2.69
C GLN A 692 -48.19 -22.51 -1.47
N VAL A 693 -47.73 -21.30 -1.71
CA VAL A 693 -47.59 -20.24 -0.68
C VAL A 693 -48.50 -19.07 -1.02
N THR A 694 -49.34 -18.73 -0.08
CA THR A 694 -50.12 -17.48 -0.11
C THR A 694 -49.39 -16.42 0.70
N LEU A 695 -48.90 -15.35 0.02
CA LEU A 695 -48.26 -14.20 0.60
C LEU A 695 -49.29 -13.08 0.77
N ARG A 696 -49.58 -12.67 2.00
CA ARG A 696 -50.40 -11.49 2.31
C ARG A 696 -49.52 -10.26 2.49
N LEU A 697 -49.77 -9.29 1.68
CA LEU A 697 -49.01 -8.02 1.70
C LEU A 697 -49.61 -7.06 2.73
N ALA A 698 -48.79 -6.19 3.31
CA ALA A 698 -49.19 -5.27 4.39
C ALA A 698 -50.34 -4.34 3.98
N HIS A 699 -50.46 -4.02 2.68
CA HIS A 699 -51.56 -3.22 2.14
C HIS A 699 -52.85 -4.01 1.78
N GLY A 700 -52.89 -5.32 2.15
CA GLY A 700 -54.08 -6.14 2.08
C GLY A 700 -54.26 -7.03 0.86
N SER A 701 -53.49 -6.81 -0.23
CA SER A 701 -53.51 -7.75 -1.38
C SER A 701 -52.77 -9.04 -1.11
N SER A 702 -53.07 -10.09 -1.87
CA SER A 702 -52.39 -11.40 -1.75
C SER A 702 -51.77 -11.86 -3.05
N ARG A 703 -50.74 -12.72 -2.94
CA ARG A 703 -50.08 -13.41 -4.04
C ARG A 703 -50.08 -14.90 -3.72
N THR A 704 -50.43 -15.74 -4.69
CA THR A 704 -50.30 -17.19 -4.55
C THR A 704 -49.23 -17.67 -5.54
N VAL A 705 -48.20 -18.29 -5.01
CA VAL A 705 -47.00 -18.75 -5.75
C VAL A 705 -46.70 -20.20 -5.41
N ASP A 706 -45.95 -20.84 -6.27
CA ASP A 706 -45.53 -22.24 -6.09
C ASP A 706 -44.21 -22.33 -5.32
N HIS A 707 -43.43 -21.22 -5.31
CA HIS A 707 -42.18 -21.16 -4.56
C HIS A 707 -41.81 -19.71 -4.16
N VAL A 708 -41.20 -19.57 -2.99
CA VAL A 708 -40.61 -18.31 -2.49
C VAL A 708 -39.11 -18.40 -2.45
N LEU A 709 -38.43 -17.59 -3.24
CA LEU A 709 -36.97 -17.51 -3.21
C LEU A 709 -36.51 -16.26 -2.43
N VAL A 710 -35.81 -16.46 -1.32
CA VAL A 710 -35.43 -15.40 -0.41
C VAL A 710 -34.03 -14.88 -0.73
N GLY A 711 -33.91 -13.62 -1.19
CA GLY A 711 -32.66 -12.94 -1.49
C GLY A 711 -32.36 -11.82 -0.48
N THR A 712 -32.51 -12.09 0.81
CA THR A 712 -32.47 -11.11 1.91
C THR A 712 -31.10 -10.92 2.54
N GLY A 713 -30.06 -11.58 1.97
CA GLY A 713 -28.66 -11.40 2.35
C GLY A 713 -28.25 -12.13 3.63
N TYR A 714 -27.34 -11.51 4.41
CA TYR A 714 -26.66 -12.18 5.52
C TYR A 714 -26.70 -11.35 6.80
N ARG A 715 -26.75 -12.04 7.94
CA ARG A 715 -26.51 -11.49 9.28
C ARG A 715 -25.32 -12.20 9.90
N VAL A 716 -24.16 -11.54 9.92
CA VAL A 716 -22.94 -12.14 10.43
C VAL A 716 -23.02 -12.26 11.95
N ASP A 717 -22.92 -13.49 12.45
CA ASP A 717 -22.69 -13.82 13.86
C ASP A 717 -21.72 -14.99 13.90
N VAL A 718 -20.46 -14.73 14.29
CA VAL A 718 -19.41 -15.76 14.25
C VAL A 718 -19.69 -16.94 15.19
N ARG A 719 -20.57 -16.78 16.18
CA ARG A 719 -21.01 -17.88 17.08
C ARG A 719 -21.87 -18.90 16.35
N ARG A 720 -22.39 -18.58 15.15
CA ARG A 720 -23.14 -19.51 14.29
C ARG A 720 -22.26 -20.42 13.42
N TYR A 721 -20.92 -20.27 13.47
CA TYR A 721 -20.05 -21.26 12.84
C TYR A 721 -20.17 -22.61 13.54
N PRO A 722 -20.67 -23.67 12.86
CA PRO A 722 -21.06 -24.92 13.51
C PRO A 722 -19.87 -25.69 14.10
N PHE A 723 -18.66 -25.41 13.65
CA PHE A 723 -17.44 -26.04 14.15
C PHE A 723 -16.85 -25.37 15.40
N LEU A 724 -17.29 -24.18 15.80
CA LEU A 724 -16.83 -23.56 17.05
C LEU A 724 -17.55 -24.18 18.24
N GLU A 725 -16.80 -24.84 19.12
CA GLU A 725 -17.41 -25.35 20.36
C GLU A 725 -17.99 -24.22 21.24
N PRO A 726 -19.07 -24.45 21.97
CA PRO A 726 -19.75 -23.37 22.74
C PRO A 726 -18.85 -22.59 23.68
N GLY A 727 -17.88 -23.25 24.33
CA GLY A 727 -16.93 -22.61 25.21
C GLY A 727 -15.98 -21.63 24.48
N LEU A 728 -15.51 -22.02 23.29
CA LEU A 728 -14.70 -21.15 22.44
C LEU A 728 -15.55 -20.02 21.86
N ALA A 729 -16.73 -20.32 21.34
CA ALA A 729 -17.64 -19.33 20.76
C ALA A 729 -18.03 -18.24 21.78
N ALA A 730 -18.29 -18.62 23.03
CA ALA A 730 -18.62 -17.70 24.13
C ALA A 730 -17.43 -16.80 24.55
N SER A 731 -16.19 -17.25 24.34
CA SER A 731 -14.98 -16.49 24.68
C SER A 731 -14.62 -15.41 23.65
N ILE A 732 -15.26 -15.39 22.48
CA ILE A 732 -15.05 -14.39 21.43
C ILE A 732 -15.85 -13.14 21.78
N ALA A 733 -15.14 -12.01 21.97
CA ALA A 733 -15.81 -10.71 22.12
C ALA A 733 -16.46 -10.32 20.79
N VAL A 734 -17.76 -10.06 20.82
CA VAL A 734 -18.55 -9.65 19.67
C VAL A 734 -19.12 -8.24 19.86
N ALA A 735 -19.22 -7.50 18.76
CA ALA A 735 -19.94 -6.24 18.69
C ALA A 735 -21.43 -6.49 18.44
N ASP A 736 -22.22 -5.41 18.43
CA ASP A 736 -23.65 -5.47 18.07
C ASP A 736 -23.84 -6.21 16.74
N GLY A 737 -24.75 -7.17 16.71
CA GLY A 737 -25.04 -7.99 15.54
C GLY A 737 -24.15 -9.23 15.38
N GLY A 738 -23.29 -9.58 16.38
CA GLY A 738 -22.52 -10.83 16.38
C GLY A 738 -21.18 -10.81 15.64
N TYR A 739 -20.74 -9.64 15.14
CA TYR A 739 -19.43 -9.50 14.52
C TYR A 739 -18.31 -9.61 15.55
N PRO A 740 -17.20 -10.31 15.28
CA PRO A 740 -16.09 -10.38 16.22
C PRO A 740 -15.38 -9.01 16.31
N VAL A 741 -15.00 -8.62 17.51
CA VAL A 741 -14.13 -7.45 17.74
C VAL A 741 -12.69 -7.85 17.41
N LEU A 742 -12.15 -7.32 16.31
CA LEU A 742 -10.85 -7.73 15.80
C LEU A 742 -9.77 -6.68 16.03
N GLY A 743 -8.62 -7.17 16.46
CA GLY A 743 -7.37 -6.45 16.61
C GLY A 743 -6.51 -6.41 15.33
N PRO A 744 -5.25 -5.91 15.43
CA PRO A 744 -4.27 -5.98 14.34
C PRO A 744 -4.07 -7.43 13.86
N GLY A 745 -3.91 -7.59 12.53
CA GLY A 745 -3.82 -8.93 11.93
C GLY A 745 -5.13 -9.71 11.96
N LEU A 746 -6.26 -9.02 12.10
CA LEU A 746 -7.60 -9.62 12.18
C LEU A 746 -7.75 -10.64 13.33
N GLU A 747 -6.95 -10.49 14.39
CA GLU A 747 -6.97 -11.35 15.57
C GLU A 747 -8.14 -10.97 16.48
N SER A 748 -8.88 -11.96 16.97
CA SER A 748 -10.00 -11.78 17.89
C SER A 748 -9.53 -11.50 19.33
N SER A 749 -10.48 -11.43 20.27
CA SER A 749 -10.18 -11.40 21.71
C SER A 749 -9.49 -12.67 22.21
N VAL A 750 -9.61 -13.76 21.44
CA VAL A 750 -8.95 -15.04 21.71
C VAL A 750 -7.60 -15.05 21.02
N PRO A 751 -6.48 -15.05 21.76
CA PRO A 751 -5.15 -15.02 21.16
C PRO A 751 -4.91 -16.18 20.19
N GLY A 752 -4.41 -15.87 18.99
CA GLY A 752 -4.15 -16.83 17.93
C GLY A 752 -5.37 -17.20 17.07
N LEU A 753 -6.58 -16.68 17.37
CA LEU A 753 -7.77 -16.86 16.55
C LEU A 753 -8.03 -15.65 15.66
N HIS A 754 -7.98 -15.84 14.35
CA HIS A 754 -8.16 -14.82 13.35
C HIS A 754 -9.43 -15.05 12.52
N PHE A 755 -10.11 -13.96 12.12
CA PHE A 755 -11.28 -14.04 11.24
C PHE A 755 -11.06 -13.22 9.98
N MET A 756 -11.29 -13.82 8.82
CA MET A 756 -11.18 -13.18 7.50
C MET A 756 -12.54 -13.07 6.80
N GLY A 757 -12.55 -12.33 5.70
CA GLY A 757 -13.75 -12.15 4.90
C GLY A 757 -14.81 -11.31 5.60
N ALA A 758 -16.07 -11.63 5.39
CA ALA A 758 -17.21 -10.84 5.89
C ALA A 758 -17.24 -10.68 7.42
N ALA A 759 -16.72 -11.63 8.17
CA ALA A 759 -16.59 -11.54 9.63
C ALA A 759 -15.72 -10.35 10.07
N ALA A 760 -14.74 -9.93 9.26
CA ALA A 760 -13.87 -8.80 9.54
C ALA A 760 -14.48 -7.43 9.17
N ALA A 761 -15.65 -7.41 8.53
CA ALA A 761 -16.19 -6.17 7.93
C ALA A 761 -16.57 -5.10 8.96
N HIS A 762 -17.01 -5.47 10.15
CA HIS A 762 -17.33 -4.52 11.21
C HIS A 762 -16.08 -3.75 11.68
N SER A 763 -14.97 -4.46 11.90
CA SER A 763 -13.73 -3.86 12.42
C SER A 763 -12.88 -3.18 11.36
N PHE A 764 -12.89 -3.66 10.10
CA PHE A 764 -11.97 -3.22 9.04
C PHE A 764 -12.68 -2.65 7.81
N GLY A 765 -14.00 -2.50 7.86
CA GLY A 765 -14.78 -1.88 6.80
C GLY A 765 -15.36 -2.84 5.76
N PRO A 766 -16.24 -2.32 4.90
CA PRO A 766 -17.06 -3.10 3.99
C PRO A 766 -16.26 -3.87 2.93
N ILE A 767 -15.03 -3.43 2.62
CA ILE A 767 -14.17 -4.08 1.63
C ILE A 767 -13.82 -5.53 2.00
N MET A 768 -13.84 -5.87 3.29
CA MET A 768 -13.59 -7.23 3.77
C MET A 768 -14.60 -8.26 3.23
N ARG A 769 -15.76 -7.83 2.75
CA ARG A 769 -16.77 -8.71 2.14
C ARG A 769 -16.46 -9.12 0.70
N PHE A 770 -15.45 -8.52 0.07
CA PHE A 770 -15.13 -8.67 -1.34
C PHE A 770 -13.76 -9.34 -1.53
N VAL A 771 -13.54 -9.95 -2.70
CA VAL A 771 -12.27 -10.59 -3.04
C VAL A 771 -11.10 -9.61 -2.93
N VAL A 772 -11.28 -8.37 -3.39
CA VAL A 772 -10.26 -7.30 -3.26
C VAL A 772 -9.83 -7.05 -1.82
N GLY A 773 -10.66 -7.34 -0.82
CA GLY A 773 -10.28 -7.25 0.60
C GLY A 773 -9.16 -8.21 1.01
N THR A 774 -8.86 -9.24 0.20
CA THR A 774 -7.74 -10.16 0.43
C THR A 774 -6.38 -9.45 0.36
N TRP A 775 -6.25 -8.40 -0.45
CA TRP A 775 -5.03 -7.58 -0.56
C TRP A 775 -4.66 -6.86 0.73
N TYR A 776 -5.61 -6.65 1.61
CA TYR A 776 -5.37 -6.15 2.97
C TYR A 776 -5.29 -7.29 3.98
N SER A 777 -6.30 -8.18 3.99
CA SER A 777 -6.49 -9.14 5.08
C SER A 777 -5.42 -10.23 5.11
N ALA A 778 -5.02 -10.77 3.95
CA ALA A 778 -4.05 -11.86 3.88
C ALA A 778 -2.65 -11.45 4.36
N PRO A 779 -2.02 -10.37 3.86
CA PRO A 779 -0.73 -9.92 4.39
C PRO A 779 -0.82 -9.47 5.86
N ALA A 780 -1.96 -8.95 6.33
CA ALA A 780 -2.13 -8.55 7.73
C ALA A 780 -2.14 -9.77 8.66
N VAL A 781 -2.90 -10.80 8.32
CA VAL A 781 -2.92 -12.08 9.07
C VAL A 781 -1.56 -12.74 9.04
N ALA A 782 -0.96 -12.89 7.86
CA ALA A 782 0.32 -13.59 7.70
C ALA A 782 1.44 -12.94 8.53
N ARG A 783 1.56 -11.61 8.50
CA ARG A 783 2.54 -10.89 9.36
C ARG A 783 2.28 -11.13 10.84
N ARG A 784 1.01 -11.13 11.27
CA ARG A 784 0.68 -11.34 12.67
C ARG A 784 1.03 -12.76 13.14
N VAL A 785 0.70 -13.74 12.32
CA VAL A 785 1.01 -15.16 12.58
C VAL A 785 2.51 -15.41 12.58
N ALA A 786 3.27 -14.79 11.66
CA ALA A 786 4.73 -14.88 11.57
C ALA A 786 5.46 -14.01 12.63
N GLY A 787 4.76 -13.38 13.58
CA GLY A 787 5.39 -12.50 14.58
C GLY A 787 6.00 -11.21 14.00
N ARG A 788 5.67 -10.85 12.76
CA ARG A 788 6.20 -9.66 12.08
C ARG A 788 5.38 -8.42 12.42
N ARG A 789 6.04 -7.25 12.41
CA ARG A 789 5.35 -5.97 12.65
C ARG A 789 4.34 -5.67 11.53
N GLN A 790 3.13 -5.27 11.92
CA GLN A 790 2.15 -4.73 10.98
C GLN A 790 2.60 -3.34 10.48
N PRO A 791 2.55 -3.06 9.18
CA PRO A 791 2.71 -1.69 8.70
C PRO A 791 1.59 -0.82 9.27
N PRO A 792 1.84 0.47 9.47
CA PRO A 792 0.87 1.35 10.09
C PRO A 792 -0.41 1.56 9.27
N ILE A 793 -0.38 1.40 7.97
CA ILE A 793 -1.54 1.29 7.05
C ILE A 793 -1.16 0.35 5.92
N SER A 794 -2.08 -0.51 5.56
CA SER A 794 -2.05 -1.30 4.33
C SER A 794 -3.23 -0.90 3.45
N PHE A 795 -3.04 -0.92 2.15
CA PHE A 795 -4.09 -0.67 1.17
C PHE A 795 -4.64 -2.00 0.67
N ALA A 796 -5.91 -2.01 0.29
CA ALA A 796 -6.56 -3.19 -0.29
C ALA A 796 -6.43 -3.19 -1.83
N PHE A 797 -5.20 -2.91 -2.34
CA PHE A 797 -4.94 -2.93 -3.78
C PHE A 797 -3.44 -2.90 -4.10
#